data_b8d59166952aff17f0a96ead18919c5a
#
_entry.id   b8d59166952aff17f0a96ead18919c5a
#
_cell.length_a   1.000
_cell.length_b   1.000
_cell.length_c   1.000
_cell.angle_alpha   90.00
_cell.angle_beta   90.00
_cell.angle_gamma   90.00
#
_symmetry.space_group_name_H-M   'P 1'
#
loop_
_entity.id
_entity.type
_entity.pdbx_description
1 polymer ?
#
loop_
_entity_poly.entity_id
_entity_poly.type
_entity_poly.pdbx_seq_one_letter_code
_entity_poly.pdbx_strand_id
1 'polypeptide(L)'
;MNEPEDNLVSAYADDAERDAEISVRPKRLEDFIAQHRVREQLDLLLRSAMRRGSPPDHILLSGPPGLGKPVSVDALVLLENGSRRQLGDIVVGDRVVTRTGAGATVTAVHEQGELDCVRIRTASGREVVAAPDHPFWTPEGWVKAGDLTDRDVVANVLCPELVADGPEDTDEFTLAGYLVGDGCTTNQVTFTGGDEEVLADVRTTCDRLGHPHDTRPDSARSSVIRIPGLKPWLAEHGLLDRNAWSKRVPAFVYQGDTRQVSAFLGAYFACDGTVSRRGRDRYDVVVEYHSVSRDLLSDVQHLLLRLGIQSRLKPKRGRYQGRPHESWRLSVTSQDDVARFVQRITVIGERGLRLAQWAPRRDRFSERLAADRVVGVEPAGLHPCRCLTVDGDHTFTVNDLVVHNTTLANIVAAELGAGIRVTSGPAIERSGDLAAILTSLAEGDVLFIDEIHRIAKPAEELLYSAMEDFRVDVVVGKGPGATAIPLDVEPFTLVGATTRSGLLTGPMRDRFGFVAHLDFYSPADLETLLRRSARILGVPITDDGAAEVAGRSRGTPRIANRLLRRVRDFAEVRGDGVVDLATARAALRVYDVDDLGLDRLDRAVLTALVDSFRGGPVGLSTLAVAVGEQPDTVEEVCEPFLVRAGLLARTPRGRVATELAWRHLGRTPPTGTFAAGAAPAPDLFTAGP
;
A
#
# COMPACT_ATOMS: atom_id res chain seq x y z
N MET A 1 -19.43 21.90 14.47
CA MET A 1 -18.26 21.34 13.78
C MET A 1 -17.86 20.16 14.65
N ASN A 2 -18.33 18.97 14.29
CA ASN A 2 -17.91 17.74 14.99
C ASN A 2 -16.62 17.28 14.33
N GLU A 3 -15.56 17.21 15.13
CA GLU A 3 -14.35 16.50 14.75
C GLU A 3 -14.71 15.03 14.47
N PRO A 4 -14.11 14.35 13.49
CA PRO A 4 -14.31 12.93 13.26
C PRO A 4 -13.71 12.17 14.45
N GLU A 5 -14.59 11.58 15.25
CA GLU A 5 -14.23 10.81 16.43
C GLU A 5 -13.57 9.49 16.02
N ASP A 6 -12.32 9.31 16.47
CA ASP A 6 -11.47 8.13 16.34
C ASP A 6 -12.16 6.88 16.92
N ASN A 7 -12.60 5.98 16.06
CA ASN A 7 -13.20 4.71 16.46
C ASN A 7 -12.10 3.67 16.70
N LEU A 8 -11.57 3.62 17.93
CA LEU A 8 -10.33 2.94 18.34
C LEU A 8 -10.33 1.42 18.26
N VAL A 9 -11.47 0.82 18.10
CA VAL A 9 -11.61 -0.63 17.97
C VAL A 9 -12.19 -1.01 16.62
N SER A 10 -12.37 -0.04 15.72
CA SER A 10 -12.73 -0.32 14.34
C SER A 10 -11.64 -1.20 13.69
N ALA A 11 -12.01 -2.00 12.72
CA ALA A 11 -11.06 -2.81 11.94
C ALA A 11 -10.00 -1.97 11.18
N TYR A 12 -10.08 -0.65 11.28
CA TYR A 12 -9.26 0.35 10.61
C TYR A 12 -8.24 0.93 11.58
N ALA A 13 -6.97 0.58 11.40
CA ALA A 13 -5.83 1.06 12.18
C ALA A 13 -5.26 2.34 11.56
N ASP A 14 -4.82 3.27 12.40
CA ASP A 14 -4.03 4.46 12.03
C ASP A 14 -2.61 4.05 11.58
N ASP A 15 -1.86 4.94 10.96
CA ASP A 15 -0.66 4.67 10.16
C ASP A 15 0.59 4.34 10.99
N ALA A 16 0.85 5.06 12.05
CA ALA A 16 1.87 4.71 13.04
C ALA A 16 1.54 3.37 13.72
N GLU A 17 0.24 3.04 13.76
CA GLU A 17 -0.26 1.78 14.29
C GLU A 17 0.12 0.57 13.46
N ARG A 18 0.19 0.70 12.14
CA ARG A 18 0.50 -0.43 11.25
C ARG A 18 1.98 -0.70 11.11
N ASP A 19 2.82 0.32 11.15
CA ASP A 19 4.27 0.12 11.11
C ASP A 19 4.78 -0.61 12.32
N ALA A 20 4.28 -0.19 13.47
CA ALA A 20 4.56 -0.89 14.70
C ALA A 20 3.96 -2.30 14.67
N GLU A 21 2.77 -2.52 14.08
CA GLU A 21 2.19 -3.84 13.89
C GLU A 21 3.05 -4.73 12.98
N ILE A 22 3.62 -4.15 11.91
CA ILE A 22 4.48 -4.88 10.98
C ILE A 22 5.83 -5.23 11.61
N SER A 23 6.44 -4.29 12.32
CA SER A 23 7.72 -4.53 12.99
C SER A 23 7.65 -5.64 14.03
N VAL A 24 6.48 -5.84 14.63
CA VAL A 24 6.24 -6.87 15.65
C VAL A 24 5.71 -8.19 15.09
N ARG A 25 5.41 -8.29 13.77
CA ARG A 25 4.92 -9.54 13.15
C ARG A 25 6.00 -10.62 13.14
N PRO A 26 5.64 -11.90 13.38
CA PRO A 26 6.57 -13.02 13.33
C PRO A 26 7.03 -13.25 11.88
N LYS A 27 8.34 -13.47 11.70
CA LYS A 27 8.95 -13.80 10.41
C LYS A 27 9.17 -15.32 10.24
N ARG A 28 9.25 -16.06 11.32
CA ARG A 28 9.42 -17.51 11.38
C ARG A 28 8.37 -18.15 12.27
N LEU A 29 8.20 -19.45 12.13
CA LEU A 29 7.27 -20.21 12.93
C LEU A 29 7.64 -20.17 14.44
N GLU A 30 8.94 -20.11 14.77
CA GLU A 30 9.44 -19.93 16.13
C GLU A 30 9.05 -18.60 16.78
N ASP A 31 8.90 -17.53 15.97
CA ASP A 31 8.49 -16.19 16.41
C ASP A 31 6.97 -16.07 16.66
N PHE A 32 6.19 -17.09 16.28
CA PHE A 32 4.74 -17.08 16.39
C PHE A 32 4.33 -17.37 17.84
N ILE A 33 3.97 -16.31 18.58
CA ILE A 33 3.57 -16.39 19.98
C ILE A 33 2.16 -16.97 20.08
N ALA A 34 1.91 -17.79 21.10
CA ALA A 34 0.67 -18.54 21.32
C ALA A 34 0.37 -19.58 20.21
N GLN A 35 -0.86 -20.08 20.16
CA GLN A 35 -1.26 -21.14 19.22
C GLN A 35 -0.34 -22.36 19.28
N HIS A 36 0.17 -22.72 20.48
CA HIS A 36 1.21 -23.74 20.68
C HIS A 36 0.90 -25.04 19.95
N ARG A 37 -0.36 -25.47 20.01
CA ARG A 37 -0.82 -26.69 19.33
C ARG A 37 -0.72 -26.57 17.81
N VAL A 38 -1.20 -25.47 17.25
CA VAL A 38 -1.16 -25.24 15.79
C VAL A 38 0.29 -25.13 15.32
N ARG A 39 1.11 -24.40 16.07
CA ARG A 39 2.55 -24.23 15.77
C ARG A 39 3.29 -25.56 15.79
N GLU A 40 3.10 -26.37 16.83
CA GLU A 40 3.73 -27.69 16.95
C GLU A 40 3.28 -28.64 15.82
N GLN A 41 1.99 -28.63 15.49
CA GLN A 41 1.44 -29.44 14.40
C GLN A 41 1.96 -28.99 13.04
N LEU A 42 2.05 -27.68 12.78
CA LEU A 42 2.65 -27.14 11.56
C LEU A 42 4.14 -27.46 11.46
N ASP A 43 4.91 -27.28 12.54
CA ASP A 43 6.33 -27.62 12.56
C ASP A 43 6.55 -29.10 12.22
N LEU A 44 5.76 -29.98 12.82
CA LEU A 44 5.82 -31.42 12.55
C LEU A 44 5.47 -31.73 11.10
N LEU A 45 4.39 -31.13 10.56
CA LEU A 45 3.93 -31.32 9.18
C LEU A 45 5.02 -30.88 8.20
N LEU A 46 5.55 -29.67 8.36
CA LEU A 46 6.55 -29.09 7.46
C LEU A 46 7.87 -29.86 7.52
N ARG A 47 8.40 -30.17 8.71
CA ARG A 47 9.64 -30.94 8.86
C ARG A 47 9.51 -32.38 8.35
N SER A 48 8.35 -33.01 8.51
CA SER A 48 8.14 -34.35 7.99
C SER A 48 8.09 -34.36 6.46
N ALA A 49 7.48 -33.37 5.82
CA ALA A 49 7.46 -33.18 4.38
C ALA A 49 8.88 -32.93 3.82
N MET A 50 9.64 -32.03 4.44
CA MET A 50 11.04 -31.78 4.07
C MET A 50 11.91 -33.06 4.16
N ARG A 51 11.71 -33.89 5.19
CA ARG A 51 12.45 -35.17 5.31
C ARG A 51 12.07 -36.20 4.27
N ARG A 52 10.81 -36.20 3.80
CA ARG A 52 10.35 -37.09 2.73
C ARG A 52 10.71 -36.59 1.34
N GLY A 53 11.07 -35.30 1.19
CA GLY A 53 11.30 -34.67 -0.10
C GLY A 53 10.02 -34.57 -0.94
N SER A 54 8.86 -34.44 -0.31
CA SER A 54 7.55 -34.31 -0.97
C SER A 54 6.76 -33.15 -0.36
N PRO A 55 5.87 -32.49 -1.12
CA PRO A 55 5.01 -31.43 -0.58
C PRO A 55 4.24 -31.91 0.66
N PRO A 56 4.02 -31.05 1.67
CA PRO A 56 3.12 -31.38 2.78
C PRO A 56 1.66 -31.45 2.32
N ASP A 57 0.82 -32.05 3.14
CA ASP A 57 -0.61 -32.04 2.95
C ASP A 57 -1.15 -30.61 2.82
N HIS A 58 -2.27 -30.45 2.12
CA HIS A 58 -2.93 -29.15 1.98
C HIS A 58 -3.40 -28.61 3.32
N ILE A 59 -3.24 -27.31 3.54
CA ILE A 59 -3.42 -26.61 4.82
C ILE A 59 -4.61 -25.66 4.73
N LEU A 60 -5.56 -25.77 5.66
CA LEU A 60 -6.63 -24.79 5.82
C LEU A 60 -6.39 -23.95 7.09
N LEU A 61 -6.27 -22.64 6.92
CA LEU A 61 -6.16 -21.68 8.01
C LEU A 61 -7.53 -21.03 8.24
N SER A 62 -8.12 -21.24 9.38
CA SER A 62 -9.38 -20.60 9.78
C SER A 62 -9.12 -19.59 10.90
N GLY A 63 -9.38 -18.31 10.66
CA GLY A 63 -9.11 -17.27 11.64
C GLY A 63 -9.45 -15.85 11.11
N PRO A 64 -9.21 -14.78 11.90
CA PRO A 64 -9.57 -13.42 11.53
C PRO A 64 -8.75 -12.87 10.34
N PRO A 65 -9.27 -11.88 9.55
CA PRO A 65 -8.79 -11.50 8.22
C PRO A 65 -7.45 -10.74 8.16
N GLY A 66 -6.69 -10.87 7.04
CA GLY A 66 -5.53 -10.03 6.72
C GLY A 66 -4.42 -10.63 5.85
N LEU A 67 -4.67 -10.95 4.56
CA LEU A 67 -3.68 -11.64 3.70
C LEU A 67 -3.70 -11.12 2.23
N GLY A 68 -2.57 -10.64 1.72
CA GLY A 68 -2.01 -10.34 0.38
C GLY A 68 -2.83 -9.69 -0.76
N LYS A 69 -2.22 -8.68 -1.52
CA LYS A 69 -2.97 -7.87 -2.51
C LYS A 69 -2.10 -7.36 -3.68
N PRO A 70 -2.52 -7.52 -4.99
CA PRO A 70 -1.70 -7.25 -6.17
C PRO A 70 -1.93 -5.89 -6.85
N VAL A 71 -0.90 -5.42 -7.62
CA VAL A 71 -0.88 -4.20 -8.44
C VAL A 71 -0.55 -4.56 -9.90
N SER A 72 -1.03 -3.75 -10.87
CA SER A 72 -0.69 -3.93 -12.28
C SER A 72 0.82 -3.95 -12.53
N VAL A 73 1.27 -4.85 -13.41
CA VAL A 73 2.68 -4.99 -13.80
C VAL A 73 3.27 -3.73 -14.43
N ASP A 74 2.43 -2.84 -14.99
CA ASP A 74 2.85 -1.58 -15.61
C ASP A 74 3.17 -0.47 -14.59
N ALA A 75 2.85 -0.67 -13.30
CA ALA A 75 3.13 0.30 -12.26
C ALA A 75 4.64 0.47 -12.06
N LEU A 76 5.10 1.72 -11.90
CA LEU A 76 6.51 2.04 -11.73
C LEU A 76 6.91 1.94 -10.26
N VAL A 77 7.78 1.01 -9.93
CA VAL A 77 8.38 0.83 -8.60
C VAL A 77 9.65 1.67 -8.48
N LEU A 78 9.80 2.39 -7.39
CA LEU A 78 11.00 3.17 -7.09
C LEU A 78 12.07 2.27 -6.47
N LEU A 79 13.24 2.21 -7.09
CA LEU A 79 14.40 1.51 -6.58
C LEU A 79 15.26 2.40 -5.66
N GLU A 80 16.03 1.78 -4.77
CA GLU A 80 16.91 2.48 -3.82
C GLU A 80 17.92 3.40 -4.50
N ASN A 81 18.38 3.04 -5.69
CA ASN A 81 19.29 3.88 -6.50
C ASN A 81 18.59 5.07 -7.19
N GLY A 82 17.33 5.34 -6.86
CA GLY A 82 16.53 6.43 -7.42
C GLY A 82 15.90 6.15 -8.78
N SER A 83 16.25 5.07 -9.47
CA SER A 83 15.61 4.70 -10.73
C SER A 83 14.21 4.12 -10.52
N ARG A 84 13.37 4.16 -11.58
CA ARG A 84 12.05 3.53 -11.57
C ARG A 84 12.01 2.41 -12.61
N ARG A 85 11.42 1.29 -12.23
CA ARG A 85 11.25 0.13 -13.11
C ARG A 85 9.80 -0.35 -13.04
N GLN A 86 9.27 -0.92 -14.14
CA GLN A 86 7.95 -1.53 -14.11
C GLN A 86 7.92 -2.69 -13.12
N LEU A 87 6.81 -2.85 -12.41
CA LEU A 87 6.61 -3.94 -11.47
C LEU A 87 6.80 -5.31 -12.15
N GLY A 88 6.41 -5.41 -13.45
CA GLY A 88 6.64 -6.57 -14.28
C GLY A 88 8.11 -6.96 -14.45
N ASP A 89 9.04 -6.02 -14.33
CA ASP A 89 10.48 -6.23 -14.51
C ASP A 89 11.27 -6.32 -13.20
N ILE A 90 10.59 -6.23 -12.05
CA ILE A 90 11.21 -6.38 -10.73
C ILE A 90 11.53 -7.86 -10.48
N VAL A 91 12.71 -8.14 -9.96
CA VAL A 91 13.18 -9.49 -9.63
C VAL A 91 13.61 -9.60 -8.17
N VAL A 92 13.69 -10.82 -7.67
CA VAL A 92 14.23 -11.11 -6.33
C VAL A 92 15.67 -10.61 -6.23
N GLY A 93 15.96 -9.89 -5.14
CA GLY A 93 17.26 -9.25 -4.91
C GLY A 93 17.28 -7.76 -5.28
N ASP A 94 16.31 -7.25 -6.06
CA ASP A 94 16.19 -5.80 -6.27
C ASP A 94 15.94 -5.08 -4.95
N ARG A 95 16.46 -3.86 -4.83
CA ARG A 95 16.24 -3.01 -3.65
C ARG A 95 15.26 -1.89 -3.97
N VAL A 96 14.11 -1.92 -3.31
CA VAL A 96 13.00 -0.97 -3.51
C VAL A 96 12.90 0.00 -2.35
N VAL A 97 12.37 1.20 -2.61
CA VAL A 97 12.16 2.22 -1.58
C VAL A 97 10.86 1.93 -0.84
N THR A 98 10.95 1.85 0.48
CA THR A 98 9.82 1.66 1.39
C THR A 98 9.16 2.98 1.76
N ARG A 99 8.11 2.92 2.55
CA ARG A 99 7.39 4.09 3.07
C ARG A 99 8.29 5.05 3.86
N THR A 100 9.27 4.54 4.58
CA THR A 100 10.20 5.34 5.37
C THR A 100 11.27 6.06 4.53
N GLY A 101 11.31 5.80 3.22
CA GLY A 101 12.38 6.26 2.34
C GLY A 101 13.63 5.36 2.37
N ALA A 102 13.67 4.34 3.21
CA ALA A 102 14.77 3.40 3.26
C ALA A 102 14.67 2.35 2.14
N GLY A 103 15.81 1.84 1.68
CA GLY A 103 15.85 0.73 0.75
C GLY A 103 15.60 -0.61 1.44
N ALA A 104 14.80 -1.48 0.83
CA ALA A 104 14.55 -2.84 1.30
C ALA A 104 14.62 -3.84 0.15
N THR A 105 15.06 -5.07 0.45
CA THR A 105 15.27 -6.10 -0.57
C THR A 105 13.94 -6.79 -0.93
N VAL A 106 13.69 -6.98 -2.21
CA VAL A 106 12.61 -7.84 -2.70
C VAL A 106 13.02 -9.29 -2.46
N THR A 107 12.31 -9.97 -1.58
CA THR A 107 12.59 -11.36 -1.20
C THR A 107 11.78 -12.37 -2.00
N ALA A 108 10.63 -11.98 -2.54
CA ALA A 108 9.85 -12.79 -3.48
C ALA A 108 9.03 -11.92 -4.44
N VAL A 109 8.74 -12.46 -5.61
CA VAL A 109 7.87 -11.88 -6.64
C VAL A 109 6.75 -12.88 -6.92
N HIS A 110 5.50 -12.41 -6.88
CA HIS A 110 4.32 -13.25 -6.99
C HIS A 110 3.49 -12.84 -8.21
N GLU A 111 3.43 -13.71 -9.22
CA GLU A 111 2.56 -13.53 -10.37
C GLU A 111 1.10 -13.79 -9.95
N GLN A 112 0.20 -12.89 -10.32
CA GLN A 112 -1.21 -12.98 -9.95
C GLN A 112 -2.14 -13.19 -11.15
N GLY A 113 -1.58 -13.23 -12.37
CA GLY A 113 -2.35 -13.31 -13.59
C GLY A 113 -3.15 -12.03 -13.88
N GLU A 114 -4.16 -12.16 -14.72
CA GLU A 114 -5.08 -11.05 -15.03
C GLU A 114 -6.17 -10.95 -13.97
N LEU A 115 -6.33 -9.75 -13.39
CA LEU A 115 -7.33 -9.46 -12.38
C LEU A 115 -8.17 -8.26 -12.79
N ASP A 116 -9.44 -8.27 -12.38
CA ASP A 116 -10.27 -7.07 -12.51
C ASP A 116 -9.76 -6.00 -11.54
N CYS A 117 -9.38 -4.85 -12.11
CA CYS A 117 -8.68 -3.79 -11.41
C CYS A 117 -9.48 -2.49 -11.39
N VAL A 118 -9.13 -1.64 -10.45
CA VAL A 118 -9.58 -0.25 -10.41
C VAL A 118 -8.43 0.69 -10.72
N ARG A 119 -8.76 1.82 -11.38
CA ARG A 119 -7.83 2.91 -11.67
C ARG A 119 -8.06 4.03 -10.68
N ILE A 120 -7.05 4.31 -9.87
CA ILE A 120 -7.04 5.40 -8.90
C ILE A 120 -6.37 6.59 -9.58
N ARG A 121 -7.03 7.76 -9.53
CA ARG A 121 -6.48 9.03 -10.01
C ARG A 121 -6.37 10.01 -8.85
N THR A 122 -5.28 10.75 -8.82
CA THR A 122 -5.01 11.75 -7.79
C THR A 122 -5.06 13.17 -8.33
N ALA A 123 -5.19 14.15 -7.44
CA ALA A 123 -5.26 15.57 -7.79
C ALA A 123 -3.95 16.11 -8.40
N SER A 124 -2.82 15.45 -8.11
CA SER A 124 -1.54 15.76 -8.74
C SER A 124 -1.42 15.20 -10.16
N GLY A 125 -2.36 14.33 -10.59
CA GLY A 125 -2.38 13.68 -11.91
C GLY A 125 -1.65 12.34 -11.97
N ARG A 126 -1.32 11.73 -10.81
CA ARG A 126 -0.83 10.34 -10.73
C ARG A 126 -1.98 9.37 -10.97
N GLU A 127 -1.65 8.24 -11.58
CA GLU A 127 -2.59 7.16 -11.81
C GLU A 127 -1.95 5.83 -11.40
N VAL A 128 -2.71 4.98 -10.71
CA VAL A 128 -2.31 3.60 -10.39
C VAL A 128 -3.46 2.67 -10.71
N VAL A 129 -3.14 1.52 -11.30
CA VAL A 129 -4.08 0.43 -11.54
C VAL A 129 -3.73 -0.71 -10.58
N ALA A 130 -4.69 -1.09 -9.74
CA ALA A 130 -4.51 -2.11 -8.72
C ALA A 130 -5.79 -2.93 -8.53
N ALA A 131 -5.67 -4.12 -7.96
CA ALA A 131 -6.84 -4.89 -7.54
C ALA A 131 -7.66 -4.08 -6.51
N PRO A 132 -9.00 -4.19 -6.49
CA PRO A 132 -9.86 -3.42 -5.60
C PRO A 132 -9.47 -3.53 -4.12
N ASP A 133 -8.96 -4.67 -3.74
CA ASP A 133 -8.52 -4.95 -2.39
C ASP A 133 -7.13 -4.43 -2.03
N HIS A 134 -6.36 -3.89 -2.98
CA HIS A 134 -4.98 -3.45 -2.74
C HIS A 134 -4.94 -2.25 -1.78
N PRO A 135 -4.15 -2.29 -0.69
CA PRO A 135 -4.12 -1.21 0.29
C PRO A 135 -3.20 -0.07 -0.16
N PHE A 136 -3.72 1.13 -0.15
CA PHE A 136 -3.02 2.39 -0.32
C PHE A 136 -2.88 3.09 1.02
N TRP A 137 -1.72 3.67 1.23
CA TRP A 137 -1.43 4.46 2.41
C TRP A 137 -2.14 5.81 2.39
N THR A 138 -2.92 6.12 3.43
CA THR A 138 -3.57 7.42 3.64
C THR A 138 -3.18 7.96 5.02
N PRO A 139 -3.30 9.26 5.32
CA PRO A 139 -3.06 9.79 6.67
C PRO A 139 -3.96 9.15 7.75
N GLU A 140 -5.09 8.60 7.35
CA GLU A 140 -6.06 7.94 8.23
C GLU A 140 -5.85 6.41 8.28
N GLY A 141 -4.85 5.88 7.54
CA GLY A 141 -4.51 4.48 7.49
C GLY A 141 -4.61 3.85 6.11
N TRP A 142 -4.47 2.53 6.07
CA TRP A 142 -4.55 1.76 4.84
C TRP A 142 -6.00 1.65 4.36
N VAL A 143 -6.29 2.17 3.19
CA VAL A 143 -7.58 2.07 2.55
C VAL A 143 -7.45 1.19 1.31
N LYS A 144 -8.39 0.27 1.10
CA LYS A 144 -8.43 -0.56 -0.10
C LYS A 144 -8.65 0.31 -1.33
N ALA A 145 -8.03 -0.05 -2.45
CA ALA A 145 -8.16 0.67 -3.72
C ALA A 145 -9.61 0.90 -4.13
N GLY A 146 -10.47 -0.12 -3.94
CA GLY A 146 -11.89 -0.05 -4.28
C GLY A 146 -12.74 0.79 -3.32
N ASP A 147 -12.25 1.01 -2.09
CA ASP A 147 -12.97 1.78 -1.06
C ASP A 147 -12.54 3.26 -1.02
N LEU A 148 -11.48 3.63 -1.78
CA LEU A 148 -11.01 5.01 -1.87
C LEU A 148 -12.08 5.91 -2.50
N THR A 149 -12.27 7.10 -1.91
CA THR A 149 -13.23 8.12 -2.36
C THR A 149 -12.52 9.43 -2.71
N ASP A 150 -13.24 10.40 -3.21
CA ASP A 150 -12.72 11.76 -3.48
C ASP A 150 -12.44 12.59 -2.20
N ARG A 151 -12.68 12.02 -1.03
CA ARG A 151 -12.34 12.60 0.28
C ARG A 151 -10.99 12.12 0.79
N ASP A 152 -10.52 10.99 0.29
CA ASP A 152 -9.28 10.36 0.73
C ASP A 152 -8.04 11.05 0.18
N VAL A 153 -6.97 10.95 0.94
CA VAL A 153 -5.65 11.47 0.61
C VAL A 153 -4.65 10.34 0.70
N VAL A 154 -4.02 9.97 -0.41
CA VAL A 154 -2.98 8.94 -0.42
C VAL A 154 -1.61 9.56 -0.20
N ALA A 155 -0.74 8.89 0.54
CA ALA A 155 0.59 9.39 0.81
C ALA A 155 1.53 9.14 -0.36
N ASN A 156 2.31 10.16 -0.70
CA ASN A 156 3.46 10.03 -1.59
C ASN A 156 4.66 9.48 -0.81
N VAL A 157 5.54 8.80 -1.53
CA VAL A 157 6.79 8.32 -0.95
C VAL A 157 7.67 9.46 -0.46
N LEU A 158 8.34 9.25 0.67
CA LEU A 158 9.52 10.02 1.04
C LEU A 158 10.69 9.48 0.24
N CYS A 159 11.16 10.24 -0.75
CA CYS A 159 12.32 9.81 -1.53
C CYS A 159 13.59 9.97 -0.68
N PRO A 160 14.48 8.96 -0.65
CA PRO A 160 15.76 9.10 0.03
C PRO A 160 16.59 10.21 -0.59
N GLU A 161 17.31 10.97 0.23
CA GLU A 161 18.36 11.84 -0.27
C GLU A 161 19.50 10.93 -0.74
N LEU A 162 19.66 10.82 -2.06
CA LEU A 162 20.79 10.10 -2.62
C LEU A 162 22.04 10.99 -2.45
N VAL A 163 22.99 10.49 -1.69
CA VAL A 163 24.32 11.04 -1.60
C VAL A 163 25.16 10.32 -2.65
N ALA A 164 25.69 11.04 -3.62
CA ALA A 164 26.56 10.43 -4.60
C ALA A 164 27.95 10.19 -3.98
N ASP A 165 28.44 8.97 -4.09
CA ASP A 165 29.85 8.61 -3.81
C ASP A 165 30.80 9.02 -4.96
N GLY A 166 30.29 9.79 -5.93
CA GLY A 166 30.98 10.15 -7.18
C GLY A 166 31.40 11.62 -7.27
N PRO A 167 32.06 12.02 -8.39
CA PRO A 167 32.51 13.38 -8.58
C PRO A 167 31.34 14.38 -8.51
N GLU A 168 31.65 15.58 -7.98
CA GLU A 168 30.69 16.70 -7.85
C GLU A 168 30.22 17.29 -9.20
N ASP A 169 30.48 16.60 -10.31
CA ASP A 169 30.24 17.07 -11.65
C ASP A 169 28.74 17.02 -12.02
N THR A 170 28.21 18.15 -12.42
CA THR A 170 26.80 18.32 -12.85
C THR A 170 26.69 18.56 -14.36
N ASP A 171 27.78 18.59 -15.10
CA ASP A 171 27.79 19.07 -16.49
C ASP A 171 27.01 18.12 -17.44
N GLU A 172 27.14 16.79 -17.27
CA GLU A 172 26.35 15.84 -18.05
C GLU A 172 24.83 15.98 -17.79
N PHE A 173 24.46 16.23 -16.54
CA PHE A 173 23.06 16.45 -16.13
C PHE A 173 22.53 17.75 -16.72
N THR A 174 23.34 18.80 -16.70
CA THR A 174 23.02 20.12 -17.29
C THR A 174 22.84 19.98 -18.80
N LEU A 175 23.78 19.33 -19.50
CA LEU A 175 23.68 19.10 -20.95
C LEU A 175 22.43 18.29 -21.30
N ALA A 176 22.16 17.20 -20.56
CA ALA A 176 20.95 16.40 -20.76
C ALA A 176 19.68 17.24 -20.58
N GLY A 177 19.61 18.11 -19.57
CA GLY A 177 18.48 19.02 -19.34
C GLY A 177 18.21 19.94 -20.53
N TYR A 178 19.25 20.56 -21.07
CA TYR A 178 19.15 21.40 -22.27
C TYR A 178 18.70 20.63 -23.51
N LEU A 179 19.25 19.43 -23.74
CA LEU A 179 18.90 18.60 -24.89
C LEU A 179 17.48 18.03 -24.82
N VAL A 180 17.03 17.71 -23.60
CA VAL A 180 15.63 17.28 -23.36
C VAL A 180 14.67 18.44 -23.64
N GLY A 181 15.03 19.69 -23.30
CA GLY A 181 14.24 20.88 -23.63
C GLY A 181 14.27 21.19 -25.13
N ASP A 182 15.18 22.06 -25.51
CA ASP A 182 15.26 22.66 -26.85
C ASP A 182 16.27 21.95 -27.76
N GLY A 183 16.72 20.73 -27.41
CA GLY A 183 17.64 19.95 -28.26
C GLY A 183 16.95 19.19 -29.39
N CYS A 184 17.59 19.16 -30.56
CA CYS A 184 17.30 18.20 -31.62
C CYS A 184 18.30 17.06 -31.58
N THR A 185 17.81 15.83 -31.44
CA THR A 185 18.65 14.61 -31.22
C THR A 185 18.52 13.59 -32.35
N THR A 186 17.88 13.96 -33.47
CA THR A 186 17.61 13.06 -34.61
C THR A 186 18.69 13.13 -35.67
N ASN A 187 18.61 14.07 -36.60
CA ASN A 187 19.51 14.14 -37.74
C ASN A 187 20.89 14.75 -37.39
N GLN A 188 20.90 15.95 -36.85
CA GLN A 188 22.07 16.63 -36.31
C GLN A 188 21.78 17.03 -34.88
N VAL A 189 22.76 16.83 -33.99
CA VAL A 189 22.61 17.26 -32.63
C VAL A 189 22.77 18.76 -32.56
N THR A 190 21.69 19.44 -32.19
CA THR A 190 21.67 20.90 -32.08
C THR A 190 20.85 21.32 -30.87
N PHE A 191 21.22 22.44 -30.31
CA PHE A 191 20.43 23.18 -29.32
C PHE A 191 20.03 24.53 -29.92
N THR A 192 18.76 24.91 -29.79
CA THR A 192 18.25 26.18 -30.34
C THR A 192 17.71 27.03 -29.18
N GLY A 193 18.20 28.26 -29.05
CA GLY A 193 17.76 29.17 -27.99
C GLY A 193 17.81 30.62 -28.37
N GLY A 194 17.06 31.46 -27.62
CA GLY A 194 17.06 32.91 -27.80
C GLY A 194 17.62 33.70 -26.59
N ASP A 195 17.93 33.00 -25.51
CA ASP A 195 18.50 33.62 -24.31
C ASP A 195 20.03 33.42 -24.33
N GLU A 196 20.80 34.53 -24.36
CA GLU A 196 22.26 34.47 -24.52
C GLU A 196 22.96 33.90 -23.28
N GLU A 197 22.40 34.08 -22.08
CA GLU A 197 22.95 33.47 -20.86
C GLU A 197 22.84 31.95 -20.95
N VAL A 198 21.69 31.42 -21.41
CA VAL A 198 21.48 29.98 -21.63
C VAL A 198 22.40 29.44 -22.71
N LEU A 199 22.54 30.15 -23.85
CA LEU A 199 23.44 29.78 -24.95
C LEU A 199 24.92 29.76 -24.47
N ALA A 200 25.31 30.73 -23.66
CA ALA A 200 26.66 30.76 -23.04
C ALA A 200 26.91 29.60 -22.12
N ASP A 201 25.91 29.21 -21.30
CA ASP A 201 26.03 28.08 -20.40
C ASP A 201 26.12 26.74 -21.16
N VAL A 202 25.32 26.55 -22.21
CA VAL A 202 25.42 25.37 -23.09
C VAL A 202 26.81 25.24 -23.69
N ARG A 203 27.40 26.36 -24.21
CA ARG A 203 28.77 26.34 -24.74
C ARG A 203 29.79 25.95 -23.68
N THR A 204 29.72 26.61 -22.51
CA THR A 204 30.64 26.35 -21.41
C THR A 204 30.54 24.90 -20.90
N THR A 205 29.32 24.34 -20.84
CA THR A 205 29.10 22.94 -20.48
C THR A 205 29.69 21.99 -21.52
N CYS A 206 29.51 22.28 -22.82
CA CYS A 206 30.15 21.51 -23.88
C CYS A 206 31.68 21.57 -23.80
N ASP A 207 32.27 22.74 -23.54
CA ASP A 207 33.70 22.93 -23.39
C ASP A 207 34.26 22.10 -22.22
N ARG A 208 33.59 22.12 -21.07
CA ARG A 208 34.00 21.34 -19.88
C ARG A 208 33.91 19.84 -20.13
N LEU A 209 32.90 19.37 -20.87
CA LEU A 209 32.76 17.97 -21.26
C LEU A 209 33.63 17.57 -22.46
N GLY A 210 34.39 18.51 -23.06
CA GLY A 210 35.23 18.26 -24.21
C GLY A 210 34.45 18.01 -25.52
N HIS A 211 33.21 18.45 -25.61
CA HIS A 211 32.39 18.31 -26.81
C HIS A 211 32.60 19.51 -27.76
N PRO A 212 33.08 19.28 -28.99
CA PRO A 212 33.21 20.35 -29.98
C PRO A 212 31.83 20.93 -30.31
N HIS A 213 31.77 22.25 -30.49
CA HIS A 213 30.53 22.93 -30.86
C HIS A 213 30.78 24.12 -31.77
N ASP A 214 29.79 24.47 -32.58
CA ASP A 214 29.76 25.71 -33.34
C ASP A 214 28.41 26.41 -33.15
N THR A 215 28.43 27.76 -33.18
CA THR A 215 27.21 28.56 -32.99
C THR A 215 26.91 29.36 -34.27
N ARG A 216 25.66 29.30 -34.72
CA ARG A 216 25.18 30.03 -35.89
C ARG A 216 23.87 30.77 -35.58
N PRO A 217 23.63 31.95 -36.15
CA PRO A 217 22.34 32.57 -36.08
C PRO A 217 21.30 31.72 -36.83
N ASP A 218 20.13 31.50 -36.23
CA ASP A 218 18.97 30.82 -36.84
C ASP A 218 17.92 31.81 -37.27
N SER A 219 17.69 32.85 -36.47
CA SER A 219 16.77 33.95 -36.76
C SER A 219 17.28 35.24 -36.11
N ALA A 220 16.51 36.34 -36.28
CA ALA A 220 16.81 37.60 -35.61
C ALA A 220 16.77 37.51 -34.06
N ARG A 221 16.23 36.44 -33.52
CA ARG A 221 16.00 36.27 -32.08
C ARG A 221 16.48 34.93 -31.51
N SER A 222 17.12 34.07 -32.32
CA SER A 222 17.60 32.76 -31.89
C SER A 222 18.89 32.37 -32.57
N SER A 223 19.70 31.59 -31.86
CA SER A 223 20.92 30.97 -32.35
C SER A 223 20.84 29.45 -32.18
N VAL A 224 21.52 28.75 -33.08
CA VAL A 224 21.67 27.29 -33.01
C VAL A 224 23.09 26.94 -32.62
N ILE A 225 23.25 26.15 -31.58
CA ILE A 225 24.51 25.52 -31.23
C ILE A 225 24.50 24.09 -31.78
N ARG A 226 25.42 23.80 -32.69
CA ARG A 226 25.59 22.47 -33.24
C ARG A 226 26.69 21.76 -32.45
N ILE A 227 26.46 20.49 -32.06
CA ILE A 227 27.37 19.68 -31.23
C ILE A 227 27.73 18.43 -32.02
N PRO A 228 28.72 18.50 -32.91
CA PRO A 228 29.15 17.35 -33.71
C PRO A 228 29.77 16.27 -32.80
N GLY A 229 29.60 14.99 -33.15
CA GLY A 229 30.18 13.87 -32.42
C GLY A 229 29.41 13.42 -31.16
N LEU A 230 28.32 14.10 -30.76
CA LEU A 230 27.58 13.76 -29.54
C LEU A 230 26.63 12.55 -29.68
N LYS A 231 26.43 12.01 -30.88
CA LYS A 231 25.50 10.88 -31.11
C LYS A 231 25.82 9.62 -30.27
N PRO A 232 27.09 9.19 -30.08
CA PRO A 232 27.37 8.04 -29.21
C PRO A 232 26.91 8.27 -27.78
N TRP A 233 27.16 9.44 -27.19
CA TRP A 233 26.71 9.82 -25.86
C TRP A 233 25.17 9.82 -25.76
N LEU A 234 24.47 10.35 -26.80
CA LEU A 234 23.01 10.31 -26.85
C LEU A 234 22.47 8.88 -26.94
N ALA A 235 23.14 7.98 -27.66
CA ALA A 235 22.75 6.58 -27.78
C ALA A 235 22.90 5.86 -26.43
N GLU A 236 24.02 6.06 -25.75
CA GLU A 236 24.31 5.51 -24.43
C GLU A 236 23.25 5.92 -23.39
N HIS A 237 22.82 7.17 -23.44
CA HIS A 237 21.86 7.73 -22.48
C HIS A 237 20.40 7.67 -22.97
N GLY A 238 20.10 6.98 -24.07
CA GLY A 238 18.75 6.76 -24.58
C GLY A 238 18.04 8.03 -25.10
N LEU A 239 18.82 9.08 -25.46
CA LEU A 239 18.34 10.34 -25.99
C LEU A 239 18.39 10.41 -27.54
N LEU A 240 19.12 9.49 -28.17
CA LEU A 240 19.23 9.47 -29.63
C LEU A 240 17.88 9.20 -30.31
N ASP A 241 17.62 9.89 -31.41
CA ASP A 241 16.40 9.75 -32.24
C ASP A 241 15.08 9.94 -31.48
N ARG A 242 15.09 10.73 -30.41
CA ARG A 242 13.89 11.11 -29.68
C ARG A 242 13.28 12.39 -30.25
N ASN A 243 12.01 12.30 -30.63
CA ASN A 243 11.22 13.46 -31.01
C ASN A 243 10.50 14.05 -29.78
N ALA A 244 9.85 15.18 -29.91
CA ALA A 244 9.17 15.89 -28.82
C ALA A 244 8.15 15.03 -28.05
N TRP A 245 7.52 14.05 -28.72
CA TRP A 245 6.52 13.16 -28.12
C TRP A 245 7.13 11.98 -27.34
N SER A 246 8.34 11.56 -27.76
CA SER A 246 9.02 10.39 -27.21
C SER A 246 10.17 10.74 -26.25
N LYS A 247 10.42 12.03 -26.00
CA LYS A 247 11.41 12.47 -25.00
C LYS A 247 11.03 11.98 -23.61
N ARG A 248 12.02 11.50 -22.86
CA ARG A 248 11.95 11.05 -21.46
C ARG A 248 13.15 11.61 -20.72
N VAL A 249 13.08 11.59 -19.39
CA VAL A 249 14.28 11.81 -18.56
C VAL A 249 15.23 10.63 -18.76
N PRO A 250 16.52 10.86 -19.04
CA PRO A 250 17.51 9.80 -19.17
C PRO A 250 17.68 8.98 -17.88
N ALA A 251 17.96 7.68 -18.02
CA ALA A 251 18.03 6.76 -16.88
C ALA A 251 19.05 7.18 -15.82
N PHE A 252 20.22 7.70 -16.22
CA PHE A 252 21.28 8.11 -15.30
C PHE A 252 20.87 9.29 -14.40
N VAL A 253 19.94 10.16 -14.86
CA VAL A 253 19.46 11.30 -14.08
C VAL A 253 18.75 10.86 -12.81
N TYR A 254 18.06 9.72 -12.84
CA TYR A 254 17.41 9.18 -11.65
C TYR A 254 18.42 8.69 -10.58
N GLN A 255 19.64 8.35 -10.99
CA GLN A 255 20.69 7.89 -10.07
C GLN A 255 21.52 9.05 -9.52
N GLY A 256 21.33 10.26 -10.06
CA GLY A 256 22.02 11.44 -9.61
C GLY A 256 21.64 11.89 -8.18
N ASP A 257 22.57 12.55 -7.53
CA ASP A 257 22.35 13.20 -6.23
C ASP A 257 21.41 14.43 -6.35
N THR A 258 21.12 15.05 -5.21
CA THR A 258 20.25 16.26 -5.15
C THR A 258 20.78 17.39 -6.04
N ARG A 259 22.11 17.61 -6.13
CA ARG A 259 22.72 18.67 -6.96
C ARG A 259 22.61 18.36 -8.44
N GLN A 260 22.92 17.13 -8.81
CA GLN A 260 22.88 16.64 -10.19
C GLN A 260 21.46 16.68 -10.75
N VAL A 261 20.48 16.17 -9.99
CA VAL A 261 19.05 16.26 -10.36
C VAL A 261 18.59 17.72 -10.48
N SER A 262 19.04 18.58 -9.57
CA SER A 262 18.72 20.03 -9.60
C SER A 262 19.30 20.71 -10.84
N ALA A 263 20.51 20.35 -11.26
CA ALA A 263 21.14 20.87 -12.47
C ALA A 263 20.37 20.48 -13.73
N PHE A 264 19.97 19.20 -13.86
CA PHE A 264 19.10 18.75 -14.93
C PHE A 264 17.76 19.52 -14.98
N LEU A 265 17.08 19.62 -13.83
CA LEU A 265 15.79 20.30 -13.76
C LEU A 265 15.90 21.80 -14.05
N GLY A 266 16.98 22.46 -13.61
CA GLY A 266 17.25 23.88 -13.89
C GLY A 266 17.49 24.14 -15.36
N ALA A 267 18.32 23.32 -16.01
CA ALA A 267 18.60 23.44 -17.45
C ALA A 267 17.36 23.15 -18.30
N TYR A 268 16.58 22.12 -17.96
CA TYR A 268 15.30 21.84 -18.63
C TYR A 268 14.28 22.99 -18.43
N PHE A 269 14.22 23.57 -17.22
CA PHE A 269 13.35 24.70 -16.95
C PHE A 269 13.76 25.97 -17.73
N ALA A 270 15.04 26.17 -17.93
CA ALA A 270 15.54 27.29 -18.74
C ALA A 270 15.07 27.22 -20.21
N CYS A 271 14.70 26.03 -20.70
CA CYS A 271 14.15 25.80 -22.04
C CYS A 271 12.60 25.92 -22.05
N ASP A 272 11.92 25.01 -21.37
CA ASP A 272 10.48 24.79 -21.43
C ASP A 272 9.71 25.31 -20.22
N GLY A 273 10.37 25.99 -19.30
CA GLY A 273 9.79 26.53 -18.08
C GLY A 273 9.03 27.83 -18.29
N THR A 274 8.06 28.09 -17.44
CA THR A 274 7.32 29.36 -17.38
C THR A 274 7.12 29.80 -15.94
N VAL A 275 7.37 31.05 -15.67
CA VAL A 275 7.08 31.72 -14.38
C VAL A 275 5.95 32.71 -14.61
N SER A 276 4.86 32.54 -13.86
CA SER A 276 3.69 33.41 -13.97
C SER A 276 3.19 33.83 -12.60
N ARG A 277 2.38 34.89 -12.54
CA ARG A 277 1.68 35.35 -11.33
C ARG A 277 0.20 35.09 -11.49
N ARG A 278 -0.45 34.57 -10.42
CA ARG A 278 -1.89 34.45 -10.35
C ARG A 278 -2.50 35.63 -9.59
N GLY A 279 -3.48 36.29 -10.21
CA GLY A 279 -4.23 37.35 -9.57
C GLY A 279 -3.44 38.65 -9.32
N ARG A 280 -3.93 39.44 -8.34
CA ARG A 280 -3.36 40.75 -7.97
C ARG A 280 -2.29 40.64 -6.86
N ASP A 281 -2.19 39.49 -6.20
CA ASP A 281 -1.18 39.28 -5.17
C ASP A 281 0.19 39.03 -5.82
N ARG A 282 1.15 39.89 -5.50
CA ARG A 282 2.51 39.78 -6.03
C ARG A 282 3.27 38.53 -5.58
N TYR A 283 2.77 37.85 -4.55
CA TYR A 283 3.37 36.63 -4.00
C TYR A 283 2.73 35.34 -4.52
N ASP A 284 1.65 35.39 -5.30
CA ASP A 284 1.03 34.22 -5.88
C ASP A 284 1.74 33.83 -7.18
N VAL A 285 2.92 33.24 -7.04
CA VAL A 285 3.77 32.79 -8.13
C VAL A 285 3.52 31.34 -8.47
N VAL A 286 3.51 31.02 -9.75
CA VAL A 286 3.36 29.67 -10.28
C VAL A 286 4.55 29.35 -11.19
N VAL A 287 5.15 28.19 -10.97
CA VAL A 287 6.24 27.63 -11.77
C VAL A 287 5.67 26.48 -12.59
N GLU A 288 5.88 26.47 -13.89
CA GLU A 288 5.29 25.48 -14.80
C GLU A 288 6.32 24.96 -15.78
N TYR A 289 6.33 23.64 -16.00
CA TYR A 289 6.97 22.99 -17.14
C TYR A 289 5.91 22.64 -18.18
N HIS A 290 6.26 22.71 -19.45
CA HIS A 290 5.37 22.39 -20.57
C HIS A 290 6.00 21.34 -21.48
N SER A 291 5.22 20.36 -21.94
CA SER A 291 5.67 19.37 -22.93
C SER A 291 4.48 18.76 -23.66
N VAL A 292 4.71 18.25 -24.85
CA VAL A 292 3.78 17.35 -25.55
C VAL A 292 3.88 15.92 -25.02
N SER A 293 5.01 15.54 -24.42
CA SER A 293 5.19 14.25 -23.78
C SER A 293 4.63 14.27 -22.35
N ARG A 294 3.56 13.49 -22.09
CA ARG A 294 3.03 13.24 -20.75
C ARG A 294 4.06 12.56 -19.88
N ASP A 295 4.74 11.59 -20.46
CA ASP A 295 5.68 10.75 -19.76
C ASP A 295 6.89 11.52 -19.27
N LEU A 296 7.42 12.44 -20.10
CA LEU A 296 8.50 13.34 -19.70
C LEU A 296 8.09 14.18 -18.48
N LEU A 297 6.91 14.76 -18.47
CA LEU A 297 6.46 15.56 -17.34
C LEU A 297 6.11 14.71 -16.11
N SER A 298 5.71 13.46 -16.28
CA SER A 298 5.58 12.49 -15.17
C SER A 298 6.95 12.14 -14.56
N ASP A 299 7.98 12.02 -15.40
CA ASP A 299 9.36 11.83 -14.95
C ASP A 299 9.87 13.06 -14.17
N VAL A 300 9.63 14.25 -14.69
CA VAL A 300 9.98 15.51 -14.01
C VAL A 300 9.21 15.68 -12.70
N GLN A 301 7.94 15.25 -12.64
CA GLN A 301 7.12 15.27 -11.43
C GLN A 301 7.76 14.41 -10.32
N HIS A 302 8.26 13.23 -10.68
CA HIS A 302 8.98 12.37 -9.75
C HIS A 302 10.29 13.02 -9.27
N LEU A 303 11.09 13.60 -10.17
CA LEU A 303 12.34 14.26 -9.79
C LEU A 303 12.09 15.47 -8.85
N LEU A 304 11.04 16.25 -9.09
CA LEU A 304 10.61 17.32 -8.18
C LEU A 304 10.21 16.79 -6.81
N LEU A 305 9.50 15.65 -6.77
CA LEU A 305 9.12 15.01 -5.51
C LEU A 305 10.35 14.57 -4.70
N ARG A 306 11.39 14.05 -5.36
CA ARG A 306 12.69 13.74 -4.71
C ARG A 306 13.35 14.95 -4.07
N LEU A 307 13.13 16.13 -4.63
CA LEU A 307 13.57 17.41 -4.04
C LEU A 307 12.58 17.97 -3.01
N GLY A 308 11.54 17.20 -2.61
CA GLY A 308 10.51 17.63 -1.67
C GLY A 308 9.56 18.69 -2.25
N ILE A 309 9.45 18.79 -3.57
CA ILE A 309 8.63 19.78 -4.27
C ILE A 309 7.41 19.08 -4.86
N GLN A 310 6.22 19.45 -4.40
CA GLN A 310 4.97 18.94 -4.93
C GLN A 310 4.53 19.68 -6.21
N SER A 311 4.05 18.93 -7.19
CA SER A 311 3.62 19.46 -8.45
C SER A 311 2.36 18.76 -8.99
N ARG A 312 1.67 19.39 -9.92
CA ARG A 312 0.41 18.88 -10.50
C ARG A 312 0.52 18.78 -12.00
N LEU A 313 0.34 17.57 -12.53
CA LEU A 313 0.32 17.27 -13.95
C LEU A 313 -1.11 17.37 -14.49
N LYS A 314 -1.32 18.21 -15.50
CA LYS A 314 -2.64 18.38 -16.12
C LYS A 314 -2.53 18.47 -17.65
N PRO A 315 -3.52 17.94 -18.40
CA PRO A 315 -3.60 18.17 -19.83
C PRO A 315 -3.90 19.64 -20.12
N LYS A 316 -3.30 20.16 -21.19
CA LYS A 316 -3.53 21.48 -21.73
C LYS A 316 -4.03 21.35 -23.16
N ARG A 317 -5.30 21.65 -23.38
CA ARG A 317 -5.88 21.68 -24.72
C ARG A 317 -5.63 23.05 -25.35
N GLY A 318 -5.08 23.07 -26.56
CA GLY A 318 -4.78 24.26 -27.32
C GLY A 318 -5.04 24.05 -28.81
N ARG A 319 -4.69 25.05 -29.61
CA ARG A 319 -4.64 24.93 -31.04
C ARG A 319 -3.25 25.34 -31.54
N TYR A 320 -2.68 24.51 -32.40
CA TYR A 320 -1.43 24.81 -33.08
C TYR A 320 -1.72 24.88 -34.60
N GLN A 321 -1.43 25.98 -35.23
CA GLN A 321 -1.76 26.24 -36.64
C GLN A 321 -3.24 25.93 -37.00
N GLY A 322 -4.17 26.30 -36.10
CA GLY A 322 -5.61 26.07 -36.26
C GLY A 322 -6.11 24.65 -35.94
N ARG A 323 -5.24 23.68 -35.77
CA ARG A 323 -5.59 22.28 -35.43
C ARG A 323 -5.61 22.07 -33.90
N PRO A 324 -6.54 21.24 -33.36
CA PRO A 324 -6.50 20.85 -31.96
C PRO A 324 -5.13 20.26 -31.63
N HIS A 325 -4.55 20.69 -30.53
CA HIS A 325 -3.24 20.23 -30.05
C HIS A 325 -3.34 19.93 -28.57
N GLU A 326 -2.97 18.72 -28.20
CA GLU A 326 -2.86 18.31 -26.80
C GLU A 326 -1.41 18.43 -26.33
N SER A 327 -1.23 19.05 -25.20
CA SER A 327 0.04 19.14 -24.49
C SER A 327 -0.20 18.97 -22.99
N TRP A 328 0.84 18.89 -22.23
CA TRP A 328 0.78 18.72 -20.79
C TRP A 328 1.45 19.86 -20.08
N ARG A 329 1.01 20.11 -18.87
CA ARG A 329 1.53 21.14 -18.00
C ARG A 329 1.74 20.56 -16.62
N LEU A 330 2.95 20.70 -16.09
CA LEU A 330 3.31 20.37 -14.72
C LEU A 330 3.49 21.67 -13.94
N SER A 331 2.66 21.89 -12.91
CA SER A 331 2.62 23.16 -12.17
C SER A 331 3.00 22.98 -10.72
N VAL A 332 3.90 23.83 -10.21
CA VAL A 332 4.19 24.03 -8.78
C VAL A 332 3.43 25.29 -8.36
N THR A 333 2.47 25.14 -7.45
CA THR A 333 1.50 26.20 -7.11
C THR A 333 1.49 26.59 -5.64
N SER A 334 1.93 25.70 -4.75
CA SER A 334 2.10 26.03 -3.32
C SER A 334 3.26 26.99 -3.16
N GLN A 335 3.10 28.02 -2.36
CA GLN A 335 4.15 29.01 -2.13
C GLN A 335 5.35 28.43 -1.38
N ASP A 336 5.14 27.40 -0.56
CA ASP A 336 6.22 26.65 0.09
C ASP A 336 7.01 25.85 -0.94
N ASP A 337 6.33 25.20 -1.89
CA ASP A 337 6.98 24.40 -2.94
C ASP A 337 7.69 25.30 -3.97
N VAL A 338 7.14 26.48 -4.27
CA VAL A 338 7.82 27.49 -5.11
C VAL A 338 9.08 28.01 -4.42
N ALA A 339 9.03 28.24 -3.11
CA ALA A 339 10.21 28.68 -2.36
C ALA A 339 11.29 27.56 -2.31
N ARG A 340 10.89 26.30 -2.10
CA ARG A 340 11.81 25.14 -2.20
C ARG A 340 12.41 25.00 -3.59
N PHE A 341 11.59 25.21 -4.64
CA PHE A 341 12.06 25.18 -6.02
C PHE A 341 13.21 26.17 -6.22
N VAL A 342 13.04 27.42 -5.83
CA VAL A 342 14.07 28.45 -5.98
C VAL A 342 15.30 28.22 -5.12
N GLN A 343 15.12 27.61 -3.94
CA GLN A 343 16.24 27.29 -3.05
C GLN A 343 17.09 26.12 -3.57
N ARG A 344 16.45 25.12 -4.21
CA ARG A 344 17.10 23.86 -4.59
C ARG A 344 17.49 23.79 -6.06
N ILE A 345 16.83 24.55 -6.94
CA ILE A 345 17.01 24.48 -8.39
C ILE A 345 17.50 25.83 -8.91
N THR A 346 18.74 25.87 -9.37
CA THR A 346 19.30 27.04 -10.03
C THR A 346 18.85 27.08 -11.49
N VAL A 347 18.22 28.17 -11.89
CA VAL A 347 17.78 28.39 -13.27
C VAL A 347 18.55 29.58 -13.85
N ILE A 348 19.15 29.39 -15.02
CA ILE A 348 19.91 30.42 -15.73
C ILE A 348 18.99 31.19 -16.69
N GLY A 349 19.38 32.42 -17.02
CA GLY A 349 18.72 33.27 -18.00
C GLY A 349 17.50 34.03 -17.45
N GLU A 350 16.71 34.58 -18.37
CA GLU A 350 15.57 35.46 -18.05
C GLU A 350 14.56 34.80 -17.09
N ARG A 351 14.33 33.47 -17.22
CA ARG A 351 13.41 32.73 -16.34
C ARG A 351 13.94 32.64 -14.91
N GLY A 352 15.25 32.46 -14.76
CA GLY A 352 15.93 32.48 -13.45
C GLY A 352 15.84 33.84 -12.77
N LEU A 353 16.05 34.93 -13.52
CA LEU A 353 15.90 36.30 -13.01
C LEU A 353 14.46 36.58 -12.53
N ARG A 354 13.44 36.12 -13.28
CA ARG A 354 12.03 36.23 -12.87
C ARG A 354 11.73 35.44 -11.59
N LEU A 355 12.26 34.22 -11.49
CA LEU A 355 12.14 33.42 -10.28
C LEU A 355 12.76 34.13 -9.07
N ALA A 356 14.00 34.60 -9.20
CA ALA A 356 14.71 35.28 -8.13
C ALA A 356 13.97 36.56 -7.66
N GLN A 357 13.31 37.27 -8.60
CA GLN A 357 12.58 38.49 -8.31
C GLN A 357 11.18 38.26 -7.71
N TRP A 358 10.49 37.18 -8.11
CA TRP A 358 9.07 37.01 -7.83
C TRP A 358 8.78 35.94 -6.75
N ALA A 359 9.67 34.95 -6.59
CA ALA A 359 9.44 33.87 -5.65
C ALA A 359 9.42 34.36 -4.19
N PRO A 360 8.59 33.75 -3.33
CA PRO A 360 8.57 34.04 -1.91
C PRO A 360 9.88 33.59 -1.27
N ARG A 361 10.47 34.46 -0.44
CA ARG A 361 11.61 34.08 0.42
C ARG A 361 11.07 33.50 1.72
N ARG A 362 11.40 32.25 2.02
CA ARG A 362 11.01 31.55 3.23
C ARG A 362 12.21 30.81 3.81
N ASP A 363 12.46 31.01 5.10
CA ASP A 363 13.55 30.36 5.83
C ASP A 363 13.08 29.08 6.56
N ARG A 364 11.75 28.89 6.69
CA ARG A 364 11.14 27.71 7.32
C ARG A 364 10.02 27.16 6.47
N PHE A 365 10.04 25.85 6.25
CA PHE A 365 9.01 25.12 5.55
C PHE A 365 8.20 24.29 6.54
N SER A 366 6.89 24.15 6.32
CA SER A 366 6.11 23.18 7.06
C SER A 366 6.55 21.77 6.64
N GLU A 367 6.90 20.95 7.62
CA GLU A 367 7.02 19.50 7.42
C GLU A 367 5.61 18.95 7.18
N ARG A 368 5.20 18.89 5.93
CA ARG A 368 3.98 18.19 5.54
C ARG A 368 4.40 16.86 4.94
N LEU A 369 3.80 15.79 5.44
CA LEU A 369 3.76 14.52 4.69
C LEU A 369 3.32 14.85 3.26
N ALA A 370 4.09 14.39 2.29
CA ALA A 370 3.72 14.52 0.90
C ALA A 370 2.46 13.69 0.66
N ALA A 371 1.32 14.36 0.53
CA ALA A 371 0.01 13.73 0.45
C ALA A 371 -0.74 14.21 -0.78
N ASP A 372 -1.47 13.31 -1.44
CA ASP A 372 -2.14 13.55 -2.71
C ASP A 372 -3.61 13.12 -2.64
N ARG A 373 -4.52 14.05 -2.92
CA ARG A 373 -5.95 13.77 -2.81
C ARG A 373 -6.43 12.90 -3.95
N VAL A 374 -7.18 11.87 -3.66
CA VAL A 374 -7.90 11.04 -4.65
C VAL A 374 -8.98 11.89 -5.32
N VAL A 375 -9.10 11.82 -6.63
CA VAL A 375 -10.13 12.55 -7.41
C VAL A 375 -11.07 11.62 -8.15
N GLY A 376 -10.78 10.32 -8.18
CA GLY A 376 -11.66 9.32 -8.76
C GLY A 376 -11.07 7.92 -8.67
N VAL A 377 -11.97 6.96 -8.51
CA VAL A 377 -11.69 5.52 -8.63
C VAL A 377 -12.67 4.96 -9.65
N GLU A 378 -12.15 4.34 -10.69
CA GLU A 378 -12.95 3.86 -11.82
C GLU A 378 -12.56 2.41 -12.15
N PRO A 379 -13.49 1.55 -12.61
CA PRO A 379 -13.13 0.24 -13.13
C PRO A 379 -12.09 0.36 -14.25
N ALA A 380 -11.05 -0.46 -14.19
CA ALA A 380 -9.99 -0.49 -15.20
C ALA A 380 -10.09 -1.71 -16.12
N GLY A 381 -10.87 -2.73 -15.73
CA GLY A 381 -10.95 -4.01 -16.43
C GLY A 381 -9.80 -4.96 -16.05
N LEU A 382 -9.62 -6.00 -16.86
CA LEU A 382 -8.59 -7.01 -16.61
C LEU A 382 -7.19 -6.45 -16.91
N HIS A 383 -6.29 -6.61 -15.93
CA HIS A 383 -4.88 -6.24 -16.05
C HIS A 383 -3.99 -7.34 -15.47
N PRO A 384 -2.84 -7.64 -16.12
CA PRO A 384 -1.85 -8.51 -15.52
C PRO A 384 -1.30 -7.85 -14.25
N CYS A 385 -1.27 -8.62 -13.17
CA CYS A 385 -0.93 -8.12 -11.84
C CYS A 385 0.18 -8.91 -11.17
N ARG A 386 0.97 -8.23 -10.36
CA ARG A 386 2.03 -8.79 -9.51
C ARG A 386 1.95 -8.27 -8.10
N CYS A 387 2.53 -9.04 -7.18
CA CYS A 387 2.79 -8.60 -5.81
C CYS A 387 4.25 -8.85 -5.46
N LEU A 388 4.84 -7.99 -4.65
CA LEU A 388 6.21 -8.15 -4.15
C LEU A 388 6.18 -8.51 -2.67
N THR A 389 7.05 -9.43 -2.25
CA THR A 389 7.44 -9.51 -0.84
C THR A 389 8.71 -8.71 -0.66
N VAL A 390 8.66 -7.74 0.24
CA VAL A 390 9.76 -6.83 0.53
C VAL A 390 10.16 -7.03 1.98
N ASP A 391 11.46 -7.08 2.25
CA ASP A 391 11.99 -7.20 3.61
C ASP A 391 11.66 -5.95 4.46
N GLY A 392 11.69 -6.08 5.78
CA GLY A 392 11.46 -4.97 6.70
C GLY A 392 9.99 -4.67 6.96
N ASP A 393 9.49 -3.51 6.56
CA ASP A 393 8.13 -3.04 6.82
C ASP A 393 7.08 -3.54 5.81
N HIS A 394 7.50 -4.38 4.84
CA HIS A 394 6.65 -4.95 3.78
C HIS A 394 5.91 -3.91 2.92
N THR A 395 6.41 -2.67 2.88
CA THR A 395 5.89 -1.61 2.03
C THR A 395 6.81 -1.40 0.82
N PHE A 396 6.25 -0.92 -0.25
CA PHE A 396 6.98 -0.43 -1.41
C PHE A 396 6.18 0.66 -2.11
N THR A 397 6.73 1.24 -3.16
CA THR A 397 6.08 2.37 -3.82
C THR A 397 5.75 2.05 -5.24
N VAL A 398 4.54 2.42 -5.66
CA VAL A 398 4.07 2.33 -7.04
C VAL A 398 3.62 3.71 -7.53
N ASN A 399 4.20 4.19 -8.61
CA ASN A 399 3.92 5.53 -9.17
C ASN A 399 3.99 6.64 -8.11
N ASP A 400 5.00 6.54 -7.22
CA ASP A 400 5.26 7.41 -6.07
C ASP A 400 4.22 7.32 -4.93
N LEU A 401 3.31 6.36 -4.95
CA LEU A 401 2.34 6.10 -3.87
C LEU A 401 2.73 4.86 -3.07
N VAL A 402 2.51 4.90 -1.76
CA VAL A 402 2.89 3.83 -0.84
C VAL A 402 1.84 2.73 -0.77
N VAL A 403 2.27 1.47 -0.86
CA VAL A 403 1.44 0.25 -0.85
C VAL A 403 2.06 -0.86 0.01
N HIS A 404 1.29 -1.90 0.36
CA HIS A 404 1.68 -2.93 1.34
C HIS A 404 1.40 -4.38 0.92
N ASN A 405 2.12 -5.37 1.52
CA ASN A 405 1.94 -6.83 1.33
C ASN A 405 1.78 -7.64 2.65
N THR A 406 1.48 -8.98 2.60
CA THR A 406 0.94 -9.84 3.70
C THR A 406 1.83 -10.98 4.22
N THR A 407 1.51 -11.57 5.45
CA THR A 407 2.49 -12.26 6.34
C THR A 407 2.39 -13.80 6.51
N LEU A 408 1.21 -14.45 6.71
CA LEU A 408 1.19 -15.84 7.25
C LEU A 408 1.49 -16.93 6.21
N ALA A 409 1.02 -16.78 4.98
CA ALA A 409 1.35 -17.69 3.89
C ALA A 409 2.85 -17.70 3.58
N ASN A 410 3.50 -16.54 3.74
CA ASN A 410 4.93 -16.39 3.55
C ASN A 410 5.75 -17.17 4.58
N ILE A 411 5.25 -17.31 5.82
CA ILE A 411 5.94 -18.13 6.86
C ILE A 411 5.96 -19.60 6.43
N VAL A 412 4.84 -20.14 5.94
CA VAL A 412 4.77 -21.54 5.47
C VAL A 412 5.71 -21.77 4.29
N ALA A 413 5.70 -20.90 3.29
CA ALA A 413 6.59 -21.01 2.15
C ALA A 413 8.08 -20.83 2.53
N ALA A 414 8.38 -19.90 3.43
CA ALA A 414 9.75 -19.67 3.92
C ALA A 414 10.28 -20.88 4.70
N GLU A 415 9.47 -21.53 5.53
CA GLU A 415 9.85 -22.74 6.25
C GLU A 415 10.09 -23.94 5.31
N LEU A 416 9.35 -24.03 4.20
CA LEU A 416 9.53 -25.05 3.17
C LEU A 416 10.68 -24.75 2.20
N GLY A 417 11.16 -23.49 2.14
CA GLY A 417 12.10 -23.06 1.11
C GLY A 417 11.51 -23.08 -0.31
N ALA A 418 10.19 -22.96 -0.43
CA ALA A 418 9.40 -23.12 -1.65
C ALA A 418 8.93 -21.77 -2.21
N GLY A 419 8.64 -21.73 -3.52
CA GLY A 419 7.94 -20.61 -4.15
C GLY A 419 6.51 -20.48 -3.61
N ILE A 420 5.94 -19.28 -3.65
CA ILE A 420 4.55 -19.04 -3.26
C ILE A 420 3.78 -18.31 -4.34
N ARG A 421 2.58 -18.83 -4.67
CA ARG A 421 1.57 -18.15 -5.47
C ARG A 421 0.43 -17.72 -4.56
N VAL A 422 0.06 -16.44 -4.62
CA VAL A 422 -0.99 -15.87 -3.76
C VAL A 422 -2.15 -15.40 -4.63
N THR A 423 -3.36 -15.84 -4.31
CA THR A 423 -4.60 -15.40 -4.95
C THR A 423 -5.71 -15.28 -3.91
N SER A 424 -6.92 -14.91 -4.32
CA SER A 424 -8.09 -14.87 -3.44
C SER A 424 -9.29 -15.57 -4.07
N GLY A 425 -10.21 -16.10 -3.25
CA GLY A 425 -11.43 -16.75 -3.72
C GLY A 425 -12.23 -15.86 -4.67
N PRO A 426 -12.52 -14.59 -4.35
CA PRO A 426 -13.22 -13.66 -5.25
C PRO A 426 -12.51 -13.39 -6.59
N ALA A 427 -11.19 -13.53 -6.66
CA ALA A 427 -10.41 -13.33 -7.88
C ALA A 427 -10.47 -14.52 -8.84
N ILE A 428 -11.02 -15.65 -8.41
CA ILE A 428 -11.16 -16.87 -9.20
C ILE A 428 -12.64 -17.01 -9.62
N GLU A 429 -13.01 -16.35 -10.70
CA GLU A 429 -14.39 -16.35 -11.18
C GLU A 429 -14.71 -17.56 -12.08
N ARG A 430 -13.71 -18.04 -12.82
CA ARG A 430 -13.87 -19.11 -13.82
C ARG A 430 -12.87 -20.23 -13.59
N SER A 431 -13.23 -21.43 -14.00
CA SER A 431 -12.32 -22.59 -13.97
C SER A 431 -11.02 -22.36 -14.75
N GLY A 432 -11.07 -21.59 -15.86
CA GLY A 432 -9.90 -21.23 -16.64
C GLY A 432 -8.87 -20.37 -15.89
N ASP A 433 -9.33 -19.50 -15.01
CA ASP A 433 -8.45 -18.63 -14.19
C ASP A 433 -7.63 -19.49 -13.24
N LEU A 434 -8.29 -20.44 -12.59
CA LEU A 434 -7.64 -21.38 -11.68
C LEU A 434 -6.71 -22.34 -12.42
N ALA A 435 -7.11 -22.85 -13.60
CA ALA A 435 -6.29 -23.73 -14.42
C ALA A 435 -4.97 -23.05 -14.83
N ALA A 436 -5.01 -21.76 -15.22
CA ALA A 436 -3.83 -20.98 -15.56
C ALA A 436 -2.88 -20.82 -14.36
N ILE A 437 -3.40 -20.61 -13.16
CA ILE A 437 -2.60 -20.54 -11.93
C ILE A 437 -1.95 -21.89 -11.66
N LEU A 438 -2.72 -22.98 -11.65
CA LEU A 438 -2.25 -24.32 -11.31
C LEU A 438 -1.17 -24.83 -12.26
N THR A 439 -1.34 -24.62 -13.57
CA THR A 439 -0.35 -25.04 -14.59
C THR A 439 0.93 -24.19 -14.58
N SER A 440 0.95 -23.07 -13.86
CA SER A 440 2.13 -22.23 -13.70
C SER A 440 2.95 -22.53 -12.44
N LEU A 441 2.52 -23.47 -11.59
CA LEU A 441 3.23 -23.88 -10.39
C LEU A 441 4.43 -24.76 -10.75
N ALA A 442 5.52 -24.59 -9.99
CA ALA A 442 6.64 -25.52 -9.99
C ALA A 442 6.47 -26.59 -8.90
N GLU A 443 7.19 -27.70 -9.03
CA GLU A 443 7.17 -28.78 -8.03
C GLU A 443 7.52 -28.26 -6.63
N GLY A 444 6.65 -28.53 -5.67
CA GLY A 444 6.79 -28.11 -4.27
C GLY A 444 6.31 -26.71 -3.95
N ASP A 445 5.84 -25.93 -4.93
CA ASP A 445 5.32 -24.58 -4.71
C ASP A 445 4.10 -24.57 -3.76
N VAL A 446 3.91 -23.43 -3.08
CA VAL A 446 2.75 -23.15 -2.23
C VAL A 446 1.75 -22.30 -3.00
N LEU A 447 0.54 -22.80 -3.19
CA LEU A 447 -0.60 -22.00 -3.65
C LEU A 447 -1.38 -21.49 -2.44
N PHE A 448 -1.43 -20.19 -2.26
CA PHE A 448 -2.22 -19.57 -1.20
C PHE A 448 -3.49 -18.94 -1.75
N ILE A 449 -4.65 -19.32 -1.21
CA ILE A 449 -5.96 -18.75 -1.57
C ILE A 449 -6.60 -18.11 -0.35
N ASP A 450 -6.67 -16.77 -0.34
CA ASP A 450 -7.38 -16.02 0.69
C ASP A 450 -8.89 -16.04 0.45
N GLU A 451 -9.68 -15.95 1.51
CA GLU A 451 -11.16 -16.06 1.44
C GLU A 451 -11.63 -17.22 0.56
N ILE A 452 -10.99 -18.38 0.70
CA ILE A 452 -11.25 -19.55 -0.15
C ILE A 452 -12.73 -19.98 -0.17
N HIS A 453 -13.50 -19.62 0.85
CA HIS A 453 -14.95 -19.85 0.92
C HIS A 453 -15.77 -19.03 -0.11
N ARG A 454 -15.13 -18.08 -0.81
CA ARG A 454 -15.76 -17.22 -1.83
C ARG A 454 -15.38 -17.63 -3.26
N ILE A 455 -14.73 -18.77 -3.44
CA ILE A 455 -14.38 -19.29 -4.76
C ILE A 455 -15.67 -19.64 -5.54
N ALA A 456 -15.69 -19.39 -6.84
CA ALA A 456 -16.83 -19.75 -7.69
C ALA A 456 -16.95 -21.28 -7.83
N LYS A 457 -18.16 -21.85 -7.76
CA LYS A 457 -18.39 -23.29 -7.82
C LYS A 457 -17.68 -24.04 -8.97
N PRO A 458 -17.65 -23.52 -10.23
CA PRO A 458 -16.94 -24.22 -11.30
C PRO A 458 -15.42 -24.29 -11.10
N ALA A 459 -14.85 -23.31 -10.43
CA ALA A 459 -13.43 -23.29 -10.07
C ALA A 459 -13.16 -24.18 -8.83
N GLU A 460 -14.08 -24.20 -7.88
CA GLU A 460 -14.02 -25.11 -6.72
C GLU A 460 -13.97 -26.59 -7.15
N GLU A 461 -14.80 -27.00 -8.11
CA GLU A 461 -14.82 -28.37 -8.65
C GLU A 461 -13.50 -28.74 -9.33
N LEU A 462 -12.90 -27.81 -10.08
CA LEU A 462 -11.60 -28.01 -10.70
C LEU A 462 -10.48 -28.14 -9.66
N LEU A 463 -10.57 -27.37 -8.56
CA LEU A 463 -9.60 -27.44 -7.47
C LEU A 463 -9.60 -28.80 -6.77
N TYR A 464 -10.75 -29.49 -6.70
CA TYR A 464 -10.81 -30.83 -6.12
C TYR A 464 -9.91 -31.83 -6.84
N SER A 465 -9.98 -31.86 -8.19
CA SER A 465 -9.14 -32.75 -8.98
C SER A 465 -7.67 -32.41 -8.91
N ALA A 466 -7.37 -31.09 -8.86
CA ALA A 466 -5.99 -30.62 -8.70
C ALA A 466 -5.38 -31.01 -7.35
N MET A 467 -6.17 -31.01 -6.26
CA MET A 467 -5.70 -31.38 -4.92
C MET A 467 -5.48 -32.88 -4.75
N GLU A 468 -6.29 -33.73 -5.39
CA GLU A 468 -6.23 -35.19 -5.23
C GLU A 468 -5.29 -35.84 -6.25
N ASP A 469 -5.47 -35.48 -7.55
CA ASP A 469 -4.87 -36.19 -8.69
C ASP A 469 -3.72 -35.37 -9.33
N PHE A 470 -3.45 -34.15 -8.89
CA PHE A 470 -2.51 -33.20 -9.53
C PHE A 470 -2.80 -33.06 -11.03
N ARG A 471 -4.09 -32.97 -11.37
CA ARG A 471 -4.56 -32.88 -12.74
C ARG A 471 -5.81 -32.03 -12.83
N VAL A 472 -5.95 -31.30 -13.93
CA VAL A 472 -7.14 -30.49 -14.22
C VAL A 472 -7.66 -30.76 -15.61
N ASP A 473 -8.98 -30.85 -15.75
CA ASP A 473 -9.64 -31.03 -17.06
C ASP A 473 -10.17 -29.66 -17.53
N VAL A 474 -9.56 -29.11 -18.58
CA VAL A 474 -9.99 -27.86 -19.19
C VAL A 474 -10.90 -28.13 -20.39
N VAL A 475 -12.13 -27.64 -20.30
CA VAL A 475 -13.11 -27.79 -21.39
C VAL A 475 -12.88 -26.70 -22.43
N VAL A 476 -12.49 -27.10 -23.64
CA VAL A 476 -12.29 -26.22 -24.79
C VAL A 476 -13.44 -26.39 -25.78
N GLY A 477 -14.09 -25.27 -26.12
CA GLY A 477 -15.26 -25.27 -27.03
C GLY A 477 -16.57 -24.99 -26.28
N LYS A 478 -17.67 -24.89 -27.06
CA LYS A 478 -19.03 -24.71 -26.55
C LYS A 478 -19.98 -25.72 -27.17
N GLY A 479 -20.93 -26.22 -26.40
CA GLY A 479 -21.99 -27.16 -26.88
C GLY A 479 -21.52 -28.62 -26.98
N PRO A 480 -22.25 -29.48 -27.73
CA PRO A 480 -22.01 -30.92 -27.77
C PRO A 480 -20.67 -31.37 -28.36
N GLY A 481 -19.90 -30.46 -28.95
CA GLY A 481 -18.55 -30.69 -29.50
C GLY A 481 -17.41 -30.17 -28.58
N ALA A 482 -17.70 -29.79 -27.36
CA ALA A 482 -16.66 -29.37 -26.41
C ALA A 482 -15.82 -30.59 -26.00
N THR A 483 -14.49 -30.42 -25.97
CA THR A 483 -13.55 -31.49 -25.62
C THR A 483 -12.87 -31.11 -24.31
N ALA A 484 -12.82 -32.03 -23.34
CA ALA A 484 -12.02 -31.87 -22.14
C ALA A 484 -10.56 -32.23 -22.46
N ILE A 485 -9.66 -31.33 -22.19
CA ILE A 485 -8.20 -31.52 -22.31
C ILE A 485 -7.65 -31.68 -20.91
N PRO A 486 -7.09 -32.85 -20.55
CA PRO A 486 -6.42 -33.04 -19.30
C PRO A 486 -5.06 -32.34 -19.32
N LEU A 487 -4.77 -31.57 -18.27
CA LEU A 487 -3.50 -30.91 -18.02
C LEU A 487 -2.93 -31.42 -16.69
N ASP A 488 -1.70 -31.88 -16.70
CA ASP A 488 -0.98 -32.25 -15.48
C ASP A 488 -0.55 -31.01 -14.73
N VAL A 489 -0.58 -31.07 -13.40
CA VAL A 489 -0.17 -30.01 -12.47
C VAL A 489 0.97 -30.57 -11.64
N GLU A 490 2.05 -29.79 -11.49
CA GLU A 490 3.14 -30.19 -10.61
C GLU A 490 2.65 -30.32 -9.16
N PRO A 491 3.18 -31.28 -8.37
CA PRO A 491 2.81 -31.44 -6.98
C PRO A 491 3.04 -30.16 -6.18
N PHE A 492 1.98 -29.66 -5.54
CA PHE A 492 1.97 -28.39 -4.81
C PHE A 492 1.28 -28.53 -3.45
N THR A 493 1.49 -27.53 -2.59
CA THR A 493 0.75 -27.40 -1.32
C THR A 493 -0.27 -26.29 -1.42
N LEU A 494 -1.56 -26.60 -1.27
CA LEU A 494 -2.60 -25.59 -1.11
C LEU A 494 -2.65 -25.11 0.34
N VAL A 495 -2.54 -23.79 0.54
CA VAL A 495 -2.84 -23.12 1.81
C VAL A 495 -4.08 -22.25 1.61
N GLY A 496 -5.21 -22.70 2.13
CA GLY A 496 -6.46 -21.93 2.11
C GLY A 496 -6.61 -21.10 3.38
N ALA A 497 -7.05 -19.85 3.26
CA ALA A 497 -7.44 -19.04 4.42
C ALA A 497 -8.92 -18.68 4.37
N THR A 498 -9.59 -18.72 5.52
CA THR A 498 -11.00 -18.38 5.63
C THR A 498 -11.33 -17.78 6.98
N THR A 499 -12.17 -16.75 6.98
CA THR A 499 -12.81 -16.22 8.20
C THR A 499 -14.11 -16.96 8.54
N ARG A 500 -14.66 -17.73 7.59
CA ARG A 500 -15.99 -18.37 7.66
C ARG A 500 -15.88 -19.84 7.24
N SER A 501 -15.22 -20.66 8.05
CA SER A 501 -15.03 -22.09 7.73
C SER A 501 -16.35 -22.88 7.54
N GLY A 502 -17.43 -22.40 8.13
CA GLY A 502 -18.77 -22.97 7.95
C GLY A 502 -19.38 -22.79 6.55
N LEU A 503 -18.85 -21.86 5.73
CA LEU A 503 -19.29 -21.66 4.35
C LEU A 503 -18.56 -22.55 3.34
N LEU A 504 -17.46 -23.20 3.73
CA LEU A 504 -16.79 -24.18 2.89
C LEU A 504 -17.66 -25.43 2.72
N THR A 505 -17.72 -25.94 1.50
CA THR A 505 -18.40 -27.21 1.20
C THR A 505 -17.73 -28.37 1.94
N GLY A 506 -18.49 -29.41 2.27
CA GLY A 506 -17.94 -30.64 2.88
C GLY A 506 -16.77 -31.19 2.06
N PRO A 507 -16.99 -31.43 0.73
CA PRO A 507 -15.93 -31.96 -0.14
C PRO A 507 -14.65 -31.12 -0.16
N MET A 508 -14.72 -29.80 -0.11
CA MET A 508 -13.54 -28.94 -0.03
C MET A 508 -12.80 -29.12 1.29
N ARG A 509 -13.54 -29.19 2.38
CA ARG A 509 -12.95 -29.30 3.74
C ARG A 509 -12.21 -30.62 3.93
N ASP A 510 -12.79 -31.72 3.41
CA ASP A 510 -12.25 -33.08 3.57
C ASP A 510 -10.92 -33.28 2.80
N ARG A 511 -10.61 -32.40 1.84
CA ARG A 511 -9.36 -32.43 1.06
C ARG A 511 -8.17 -31.71 1.73
N PHE A 512 -8.43 -30.98 2.78
CA PHE A 512 -7.34 -30.41 3.59
C PHE A 512 -6.88 -31.45 4.62
N GLY A 513 -5.65 -31.93 4.47
CA GLY A 513 -5.03 -32.85 5.40
C GLY A 513 -4.72 -32.23 6.77
N PHE A 514 -4.62 -30.89 6.81
CA PHE A 514 -4.42 -30.14 8.03
C PHE A 514 -5.34 -28.92 8.10
N VAL A 515 -6.16 -28.85 9.15
CA VAL A 515 -7.04 -27.71 9.44
C VAL A 515 -6.60 -27.04 10.71
N ALA A 516 -6.02 -25.84 10.58
CA ALA A 516 -5.63 -24.99 11.71
C ALA A 516 -6.76 -24.04 12.07
N HIS A 517 -7.29 -24.17 13.26
CA HIS A 517 -8.15 -23.15 13.85
C HIS A 517 -7.28 -22.18 14.65
N LEU A 518 -7.21 -20.94 14.20
CA LEU A 518 -6.53 -19.86 14.93
C LEU A 518 -7.52 -19.31 15.95
N ASP A 519 -7.30 -19.68 17.21
CA ASP A 519 -8.11 -19.21 18.32
C ASP A 519 -7.75 -17.77 18.71
N PHE A 520 -8.63 -17.14 19.45
CA PHE A 520 -8.31 -15.90 20.12
C PHE A 520 -7.22 -16.12 21.16
N TYR A 521 -6.34 -15.17 21.30
CA TYR A 521 -5.23 -15.22 22.24
C TYR A 521 -5.73 -15.10 23.68
N SER A 522 -5.13 -15.86 24.60
CA SER A 522 -5.37 -15.66 26.02
C SER A 522 -4.77 -14.32 26.49
N PRO A 523 -5.23 -13.75 27.61
CA PRO A 523 -4.61 -12.55 28.18
C PRO A 523 -3.10 -12.73 28.43
N ALA A 524 -2.68 -13.89 28.91
CA ALA A 524 -1.27 -14.21 29.17
C ALA A 524 -0.42 -14.25 27.88
N ASP A 525 -0.98 -14.78 26.79
CA ASP A 525 -0.31 -14.77 25.48
C ASP A 525 -0.19 -13.34 24.95
N LEU A 526 -1.23 -12.53 25.12
CA LEU A 526 -1.21 -11.12 24.73
C LEU A 526 -0.25 -10.28 25.57
N GLU A 527 -0.11 -10.57 26.87
CA GLU A 527 0.93 -9.95 27.69
C GLU A 527 2.33 -10.27 27.14
N THR A 528 2.60 -11.54 26.82
CA THR A 528 3.88 -11.96 26.23
C THR A 528 4.12 -11.27 24.91
N LEU A 529 3.09 -11.18 24.07
CA LEU A 529 3.12 -10.46 22.80
C LEU A 529 3.39 -8.96 23.00
N LEU A 530 2.70 -8.34 23.95
CA LEU A 530 2.85 -6.91 24.26
C LEU A 530 4.25 -6.57 24.76
N ARG A 531 4.85 -7.40 25.64
CA ARG A 531 6.24 -7.22 26.09
C ARG A 531 7.24 -7.33 24.93
N ARG A 532 7.04 -8.30 24.02
CA ARG A 532 7.86 -8.42 22.80
C ARG A 532 7.68 -7.20 21.91
N SER A 533 6.44 -6.78 21.65
CA SER A 533 6.12 -5.62 20.85
C SER A 533 6.67 -4.33 21.45
N ALA A 534 6.52 -4.14 22.76
CA ALA A 534 7.04 -2.98 23.48
C ALA A 534 8.59 -2.89 23.38
N ARG A 535 9.29 -4.03 23.48
CA ARG A 535 10.74 -4.10 23.28
C ARG A 535 11.16 -3.70 21.88
N ILE A 536 10.45 -4.18 20.85
CA ILE A 536 10.73 -3.85 19.44
C ILE A 536 10.46 -2.37 19.17
N LEU A 537 9.41 -1.81 19.78
CA LEU A 537 9.00 -0.41 19.62
C LEU A 537 9.75 0.56 20.55
N GLY A 538 10.63 0.08 21.42
CA GLY A 538 11.35 0.92 22.39
C GLY A 538 10.46 1.52 23.47
N VAL A 539 9.30 0.92 23.79
CA VAL A 539 8.32 1.39 24.76
C VAL A 539 8.60 0.76 26.14
N PRO A 540 8.95 1.54 27.17
CA PRO A 540 9.03 1.00 28.53
C PRO A 540 7.64 0.64 29.03
N ILE A 541 7.43 -0.64 29.36
CA ILE A 541 6.16 -1.16 29.86
C ILE A 541 6.37 -2.04 31.10
N THR A 542 5.54 -1.86 32.13
CA THR A 542 5.54 -2.71 33.31
C THR A 542 4.66 -3.95 33.12
N ASP A 543 4.84 -4.99 33.94
CA ASP A 543 4.06 -6.21 33.83
C ASP A 543 2.57 -5.99 34.04
N ASP A 544 2.20 -5.16 35.00
CA ASP A 544 0.82 -4.81 35.28
C ASP A 544 0.22 -3.87 34.23
N GLY A 545 1.01 -2.98 33.61
CA GLY A 545 0.62 -2.20 32.44
C GLY A 545 0.34 -3.10 31.23
N ALA A 546 1.21 -4.08 30.99
CA ALA A 546 1.01 -5.06 29.91
C ALA A 546 -0.25 -5.91 30.14
N ALA A 547 -0.49 -6.38 31.38
CA ALA A 547 -1.67 -7.15 31.75
C ALA A 547 -2.97 -6.34 31.55
N GLU A 548 -2.98 -5.06 31.91
CA GLU A 548 -4.15 -4.18 31.73
C GLU A 548 -4.48 -3.99 30.24
N VAL A 549 -3.47 -3.71 29.40
CA VAL A 549 -3.66 -3.57 27.95
C VAL A 549 -4.09 -4.92 27.32
N ALA A 550 -3.48 -6.03 27.73
CA ALA A 550 -3.85 -7.38 27.27
C ALA A 550 -5.31 -7.72 27.58
N GLY A 551 -5.76 -7.43 28.80
CA GLY A 551 -7.13 -7.70 29.26
C GLY A 551 -8.19 -7.01 28.41
N ARG A 552 -7.90 -5.80 27.88
CA ARG A 552 -8.83 -5.02 27.04
C ARG A 552 -8.64 -5.24 25.54
N SER A 553 -7.72 -6.12 25.13
CA SER A 553 -7.35 -6.35 23.72
C SER A 553 -8.26 -7.35 22.97
N ARG A 554 -9.37 -7.74 23.54
CA ARG A 554 -10.38 -8.64 22.93
C ARG A 554 -9.80 -9.97 22.40
N GLY A 555 -8.68 -10.44 22.92
CA GLY A 555 -8.04 -11.67 22.44
C GLY A 555 -7.38 -11.57 21.08
N THR A 556 -7.09 -10.35 20.58
CA THR A 556 -6.58 -10.14 19.23
C THR A 556 -5.24 -9.40 19.24
N PRO A 557 -4.16 -9.98 18.67
CA PRO A 557 -2.84 -9.35 18.58
C PRO A 557 -2.84 -7.95 17.95
N ARG A 558 -3.65 -7.74 16.92
CA ARG A 558 -3.80 -6.46 16.25
C ARG A 558 -4.33 -5.37 17.20
N ILE A 559 -5.40 -5.68 17.95
CA ILE A 559 -5.96 -4.76 18.94
C ILE A 559 -4.96 -4.51 20.08
N ALA A 560 -4.28 -5.55 20.57
CA ALA A 560 -3.27 -5.43 21.61
C ALA A 560 -2.15 -4.43 21.22
N ASN A 561 -1.56 -4.62 20.04
CA ASN A 561 -0.52 -3.72 19.54
C ASN A 561 -1.03 -2.29 19.30
N ARG A 562 -2.27 -2.13 18.91
CA ARG A 562 -2.91 -0.83 18.70
C ARG A 562 -3.12 -0.11 20.04
N LEU A 563 -3.67 -0.79 21.02
CA LEU A 563 -3.84 -0.22 22.36
C LEU A 563 -2.48 0.13 23.00
N LEU A 564 -1.45 -0.72 22.84
CA LEU A 564 -0.09 -0.44 23.33
C LEU A 564 0.42 0.91 22.83
N ARG A 565 0.21 1.22 21.57
CA ARG A 565 0.69 2.48 20.99
C ARG A 565 -0.09 3.69 21.50
N ARG A 566 -1.40 3.59 21.58
CA ARG A 566 -2.23 4.68 22.15
C ARG A 566 -1.87 4.96 23.59
N VAL A 567 -1.58 3.90 24.35
CA VAL A 567 -1.12 4.03 25.73
C VAL A 567 0.28 4.65 25.78
N ARG A 568 1.18 4.27 24.87
CA ARG A 568 2.50 4.90 24.71
C ARG A 568 2.36 6.39 24.42
N ASP A 569 1.59 6.77 23.40
CA ASP A 569 1.41 8.17 22.99
C ASP A 569 0.86 9.01 24.17
N PHE A 570 -0.04 8.43 24.97
CA PHE A 570 -0.52 9.05 26.18
C PHE A 570 0.58 9.17 27.26
N ALA A 571 1.39 8.12 27.44
CA ALA A 571 2.50 8.10 28.39
C ALA A 571 3.56 9.15 28.04
N GLU A 572 3.89 9.30 26.76
CA GLU A 572 4.85 10.29 26.27
C GLU A 572 4.35 11.74 26.45
N VAL A 573 3.04 11.98 26.27
CA VAL A 573 2.46 13.33 26.29
C VAL A 573 2.04 13.77 27.71
N ARG A 574 1.52 12.84 28.52
CA ARG A 574 0.92 13.14 29.84
C ARG A 574 1.55 12.42 31.02
N GLY A 575 2.54 11.57 30.78
CA GLY A 575 3.27 10.79 31.78
C GLY A 575 4.79 11.00 31.68
N ASP A 576 5.52 10.04 32.19
CA ASP A 576 6.99 9.96 32.20
C ASP A 576 7.55 9.07 31.08
N GLY A 577 6.71 8.68 30.13
CA GLY A 577 7.05 7.79 29.02
C GLY A 577 7.01 6.30 29.37
N VAL A 578 6.57 5.93 30.59
CA VAL A 578 6.44 4.54 31.03
C VAL A 578 4.97 4.11 31.01
N VAL A 579 4.70 2.96 30.45
CA VAL A 579 3.37 2.33 30.42
C VAL A 579 3.22 1.47 31.66
N ASP A 580 2.78 2.06 32.76
CA ASP A 580 2.36 1.36 33.97
C ASP A 580 0.84 1.18 34.03
N LEU A 581 0.32 0.52 35.07
CA LEU A 581 -1.11 0.28 35.26
C LEU A 581 -1.94 1.56 35.29
N ALA A 582 -1.44 2.60 35.97
CA ALA A 582 -2.18 3.86 36.11
C ALA A 582 -2.26 4.60 34.78
N THR A 583 -1.15 4.67 34.07
CA THR A 583 -1.04 5.26 32.74
C THR A 583 -1.89 4.49 31.74
N ALA A 584 -1.84 3.17 31.73
CA ALA A 584 -2.66 2.31 30.86
C ALA A 584 -4.15 2.58 31.06
N ARG A 585 -4.62 2.58 32.31
CA ARG A 585 -6.03 2.86 32.64
C ARG A 585 -6.45 4.27 32.27
N ALA A 586 -5.60 5.26 32.54
CA ALA A 586 -5.89 6.65 32.18
C ALA A 586 -5.98 6.84 30.67
N ALA A 587 -5.05 6.28 29.91
CA ALA A 587 -5.05 6.31 28.46
C ALA A 587 -6.31 5.63 27.89
N LEU A 588 -6.60 4.40 28.27
CA LEU A 588 -7.75 3.63 27.76
C LEU A 588 -9.09 4.33 28.01
N ARG A 589 -9.22 5.07 29.11
CA ARG A 589 -10.41 5.93 29.37
C ARG A 589 -10.48 7.11 28.39
N VAL A 590 -9.37 7.77 28.08
CA VAL A 590 -9.33 8.87 27.11
C VAL A 590 -9.74 8.38 25.73
N TYR A 591 -9.40 7.14 25.43
CA TYR A 591 -9.71 6.50 24.17
C TYR A 591 -11.03 5.70 24.19
N ASP A 592 -11.92 5.93 25.13
CA ASP A 592 -13.25 5.33 25.21
C ASP A 592 -13.30 3.79 25.23
N VAL A 593 -12.23 3.13 25.67
CA VAL A 593 -12.16 1.69 25.85
C VAL A 593 -12.49 1.34 27.32
N ASP A 594 -13.58 0.62 27.53
CA ASP A 594 -14.03 0.27 28.87
C ASP A 594 -13.29 -0.96 29.47
N ASP A 595 -13.70 -1.37 30.68
CA ASP A 595 -13.02 -2.43 31.42
C ASP A 595 -13.13 -3.83 30.77
N LEU A 596 -14.09 -4.04 29.86
CA LEU A 596 -14.20 -5.26 29.06
C LEU A 596 -13.54 -5.12 27.67
N GLY A 597 -13.00 -3.95 27.35
CA GLY A 597 -12.44 -3.67 26.03
C GLY A 597 -13.52 -3.28 24.99
N LEU A 598 -14.74 -2.90 25.42
CA LEU A 598 -15.77 -2.39 24.53
C LEU A 598 -15.43 -0.95 24.12
N ASP A 599 -15.59 -0.67 22.83
CA ASP A 599 -15.48 0.68 22.30
C ASP A 599 -16.86 1.39 22.28
N ARG A 600 -16.87 2.57 21.70
CA ARG A 600 -18.07 3.37 21.54
C ARG A 600 -19.16 2.66 20.72
N LEU A 601 -18.77 1.99 19.61
CA LEU A 601 -19.72 1.31 18.72
C LEU A 601 -20.35 0.08 19.40
N ASP A 602 -19.56 -0.72 20.08
CA ASP A 602 -20.07 -1.88 20.85
C ASP A 602 -21.08 -1.43 21.91
N ARG A 603 -20.71 -0.37 22.66
CA ARG A 603 -21.62 0.18 23.67
C ARG A 603 -22.88 0.76 23.03
N ALA A 604 -22.78 1.40 21.86
CA ALA A 604 -23.95 1.89 21.12
C ALA A 604 -24.86 0.74 20.70
N VAL A 605 -24.31 -0.37 20.20
CA VAL A 605 -25.05 -1.58 19.83
C VAL A 605 -25.77 -2.18 21.05
N LEU A 606 -25.08 -2.34 22.17
CA LEU A 606 -25.67 -2.85 23.40
C LEU A 606 -26.73 -1.88 23.97
N THR A 607 -26.45 -0.59 23.95
CA THR A 607 -27.39 0.44 24.44
C THR A 607 -28.67 0.47 23.58
N ALA A 608 -28.54 0.40 22.25
CA ALA A 608 -29.69 0.31 21.37
C ALA A 608 -30.52 -0.95 21.65
N LEU A 609 -29.86 -2.12 21.82
CA LEU A 609 -30.56 -3.36 22.18
C LEU A 609 -31.29 -3.27 23.51
N VAL A 610 -30.66 -2.71 24.54
CA VAL A 610 -31.21 -2.63 25.91
C VAL A 610 -32.26 -1.52 26.02
N ASP A 611 -31.89 -0.30 25.67
CA ASP A 611 -32.75 0.90 25.94
C ASP A 611 -33.83 1.08 24.86
N SER A 612 -33.48 0.93 23.55
CA SER A 612 -34.45 1.14 22.46
C SER A 612 -35.32 -0.08 22.18
N PHE A 613 -34.73 -1.28 22.25
CA PHE A 613 -35.41 -2.53 21.88
C PHE A 613 -35.74 -3.45 23.06
N ARG A 614 -35.57 -2.98 24.30
CA ARG A 614 -35.90 -3.70 25.54
C ARG A 614 -35.29 -5.10 25.62
N GLY A 615 -34.08 -5.26 25.13
CA GLY A 615 -33.30 -6.51 25.09
C GLY A 615 -33.49 -7.35 23.83
N GLY A 616 -34.34 -6.95 22.90
CA GLY A 616 -34.57 -7.67 21.63
C GLY A 616 -35.72 -8.71 21.72
N PRO A 617 -35.89 -9.58 20.68
CA PRO A 617 -35.01 -9.81 19.51
C PRO A 617 -35.12 -8.75 18.40
N VAL A 618 -34.01 -8.37 17.80
CA VAL A 618 -33.91 -7.32 16.76
C VAL A 618 -33.18 -7.85 15.54
N GLY A 619 -33.66 -7.54 14.34
CA GLY A 619 -33.00 -7.87 13.08
C GLY A 619 -31.71 -7.04 12.88
N LEU A 620 -30.71 -7.61 12.19
CA LEU A 620 -29.42 -6.95 11.95
C LEU A 620 -29.56 -5.58 11.31
N SER A 621 -30.32 -5.47 10.22
CA SER A 621 -30.53 -4.20 9.50
C SER A 621 -31.19 -3.13 10.37
N THR A 622 -32.13 -3.52 11.24
CA THR A 622 -32.80 -2.58 12.18
C THR A 622 -31.81 -2.09 13.23
N LEU A 623 -30.97 -2.98 13.75
CA LEU A 623 -29.96 -2.65 14.74
C LEU A 623 -28.88 -1.72 14.13
N ALA A 624 -28.41 -2.03 12.91
CA ALA A 624 -27.44 -1.22 12.20
C ALA A 624 -27.94 0.22 11.95
N VAL A 625 -29.19 0.36 11.50
CA VAL A 625 -29.81 1.69 11.34
C VAL A 625 -29.90 2.43 12.67
N ALA A 626 -30.23 1.73 13.77
CA ALA A 626 -30.36 2.36 15.09
C ALA A 626 -29.02 2.91 15.63
N VAL A 627 -27.89 2.33 15.23
CA VAL A 627 -26.56 2.80 15.64
C VAL A 627 -25.87 3.64 14.57
N GLY A 628 -26.50 3.85 13.41
CA GLY A 628 -25.98 4.68 12.32
C GLY A 628 -24.87 4.00 11.49
N GLU A 629 -24.83 2.66 11.47
CA GLU A 629 -23.81 1.86 10.82
C GLU A 629 -24.36 0.95 9.71
N GLN A 630 -23.45 0.38 8.90
CA GLN A 630 -23.80 -0.65 7.92
C GLN A 630 -24.06 -2.01 8.61
N PRO A 631 -25.00 -2.84 8.10
CA PRO A 631 -25.25 -4.17 8.66
C PRO A 631 -23.99 -5.04 8.76
N ASP A 632 -23.13 -5.03 7.72
CA ASP A 632 -21.90 -5.80 7.70
C ASP A 632 -20.91 -5.35 8.77
N THR A 633 -20.82 -4.05 9.07
CA THR A 633 -19.99 -3.52 10.16
C THR A 633 -20.42 -4.08 11.51
N VAL A 634 -21.72 -4.07 11.79
CA VAL A 634 -22.25 -4.63 13.04
C VAL A 634 -22.01 -6.16 13.11
N GLU A 635 -22.26 -6.88 12.01
CA GLU A 635 -22.11 -8.34 11.97
C GLU A 635 -20.66 -8.82 12.03
N GLU A 636 -19.74 -8.12 11.38
CA GLU A 636 -18.34 -8.58 11.23
C GLU A 636 -17.40 -8.00 12.30
N VAL A 637 -17.68 -6.79 12.80
CA VAL A 637 -16.80 -6.09 13.75
C VAL A 637 -17.27 -6.22 15.18
N CYS A 638 -18.56 -5.92 15.46
CA CYS A 638 -19.09 -5.86 16.83
C CYS A 638 -19.57 -7.22 17.35
N GLU A 639 -20.42 -7.91 16.59
CA GLU A 639 -21.10 -9.12 17.07
C GLU A 639 -20.17 -10.25 17.49
N PRO A 640 -19.06 -10.56 16.77
CA PRO A 640 -18.19 -11.69 17.15
C PRO A 640 -17.61 -11.54 18.57
N PHE A 641 -17.25 -10.31 18.92
CA PHE A 641 -16.76 -10.04 20.27
C PHE A 641 -17.88 -10.03 21.31
N LEU A 642 -18.99 -9.35 21.04
CA LEU A 642 -20.12 -9.26 21.96
C LEU A 642 -20.75 -10.62 22.26
N VAL A 643 -20.84 -11.51 21.25
CA VAL A 643 -21.35 -12.88 21.45
C VAL A 643 -20.36 -13.70 22.30
N ARG A 644 -19.07 -13.62 22.02
CA ARG A 644 -18.05 -14.32 22.79
C ARG A 644 -17.97 -13.82 24.24
N ALA A 645 -18.07 -12.51 24.45
CA ALA A 645 -18.12 -11.92 25.78
C ALA A 645 -19.40 -12.23 26.53
N GLY A 646 -20.35 -12.95 25.90
CA GLY A 646 -21.61 -13.30 26.49
C GLY A 646 -22.57 -12.13 26.69
N LEU A 647 -22.33 -11.01 26.00
CA LEU A 647 -23.14 -9.80 26.09
C LEU A 647 -24.32 -9.81 25.10
N LEU A 648 -24.15 -10.51 23.96
CA LEU A 648 -25.15 -10.61 22.89
C LEU A 648 -25.41 -12.07 22.55
N ALA A 649 -26.66 -12.45 22.30
CA ALA A 649 -27.03 -13.76 21.80
C ALA A 649 -27.71 -13.65 20.43
N ARG A 650 -27.34 -14.54 19.49
CA ARG A 650 -28.01 -14.72 18.20
C ARG A 650 -29.13 -15.73 18.32
N THR A 651 -30.33 -15.36 17.96
CA THR A 651 -31.50 -16.25 17.91
C THR A 651 -32.08 -16.26 16.49
N PRO A 652 -32.91 -17.26 16.12
CA PRO A 652 -33.62 -17.27 14.83
C PRO A 652 -34.48 -16.03 14.57
N ARG A 653 -34.88 -15.31 15.64
CA ARG A 653 -35.70 -14.10 15.56
C ARG A 653 -34.89 -12.81 15.53
N GLY A 654 -33.58 -12.88 15.75
CA GLY A 654 -32.68 -11.73 15.78
C GLY A 654 -31.71 -11.72 16.95
N ARG A 655 -31.10 -10.56 17.18
CA ARG A 655 -30.11 -10.31 18.22
C ARG A 655 -30.80 -9.95 19.53
N VAL A 656 -30.30 -10.52 20.63
CA VAL A 656 -30.84 -10.34 21.98
C VAL A 656 -29.73 -9.97 22.95
N ALA A 657 -29.95 -8.98 23.79
CA ALA A 657 -29.02 -8.64 24.86
C ALA A 657 -29.16 -9.65 25.99
N THR A 658 -28.05 -10.14 26.54
CA THR A 658 -28.01 -11.06 27.67
C THR A 658 -28.16 -10.31 29.00
N GLU A 659 -28.39 -11.04 30.09
CA GLU A 659 -28.39 -10.45 31.43
C GLU A 659 -27.08 -9.72 31.75
N LEU A 660 -25.95 -10.24 31.25
CA LEU A 660 -24.62 -9.65 31.41
C LEU A 660 -24.54 -8.25 30.75
N ALA A 661 -25.13 -8.08 29.55
CA ALA A 661 -25.17 -6.80 28.86
C ALA A 661 -25.95 -5.75 29.68
N TRP A 662 -27.08 -6.12 30.25
CA TRP A 662 -27.88 -5.25 31.11
C TRP A 662 -27.09 -4.76 32.31
N ARG A 663 -26.40 -5.71 33.00
CA ARG A 663 -25.56 -5.39 34.16
C ARG A 663 -24.38 -4.51 33.80
N HIS A 664 -23.74 -4.79 32.66
CA HIS A 664 -22.59 -4.02 32.17
C HIS A 664 -22.96 -2.56 31.89
N LEU A 665 -24.13 -2.33 31.32
CA LEU A 665 -24.67 -0.97 31.10
C LEU A 665 -25.26 -0.33 32.36
N GLY A 666 -25.19 -0.97 33.53
CA GLY A 666 -25.78 -0.47 34.76
C GLY A 666 -27.30 -0.45 34.73
N ARG A 667 -27.96 -1.32 33.95
CA ARG A 667 -29.38 -1.44 33.80
C ARG A 667 -29.90 -2.69 34.52
N THR A 668 -31.15 -2.64 35.00
CA THR A 668 -31.81 -3.80 35.62
C THR A 668 -32.47 -4.66 34.52
N PRO A 669 -32.12 -5.95 34.41
CA PRO A 669 -32.73 -6.84 33.44
C PRO A 669 -34.25 -7.01 33.75
N PRO A 670 -35.10 -7.06 32.72
CA PRO A 670 -36.56 -7.23 32.91
C PRO A 670 -36.84 -8.60 33.51
N THR A 671 -37.67 -8.65 34.54
CA THR A 671 -38.10 -9.88 35.21
C THR A 671 -38.90 -10.77 34.26
N GLY A 672 -38.43 -11.99 33.98
CA GLY A 672 -39.13 -13.01 33.17
C GLY A 672 -38.75 -13.11 31.69
N THR A 673 -37.80 -12.35 31.20
CA THR A 673 -37.46 -12.35 29.76
C THR A 673 -36.36 -13.40 29.39
N PHE A 674 -35.63 -13.90 30.35
CA PHE A 674 -34.60 -14.94 30.14
C PHE A 674 -35.21 -16.31 30.43
N ALA A 675 -35.88 -16.91 29.43
CA ALA A 675 -36.39 -18.28 29.54
C ALA A 675 -35.20 -19.24 29.85
N ALA A 676 -35.40 -20.06 30.85
CA ALA A 676 -34.48 -21.15 31.22
C ALA A 676 -34.25 -22.06 29.99
N GLY A 677 -33.12 -21.89 29.30
CA GLY A 677 -32.78 -22.65 28.09
C GLY A 677 -31.38 -22.40 27.54
N ALA A 678 -30.74 -21.32 27.95
CA ALA A 678 -29.32 -21.17 27.67
C ALA A 678 -28.54 -21.65 28.89
N ALA A 679 -27.99 -22.85 28.80
CA ALA A 679 -26.98 -23.30 29.77
C ALA A 679 -25.86 -22.21 29.82
N PRO A 680 -25.33 -21.85 30.99
CA PRO A 680 -24.19 -20.96 31.05
C PRO A 680 -23.11 -21.52 30.15
N ALA A 681 -22.55 -20.70 29.31
CA ALA A 681 -21.37 -21.06 28.55
C ALA A 681 -20.35 -21.61 29.55
N PRO A 682 -19.71 -22.78 29.29
CA PRO A 682 -18.73 -23.30 30.20
C PRO A 682 -17.68 -22.22 30.46
N ASP A 683 -17.36 -22.04 31.72
CA ASP A 683 -16.37 -21.10 32.20
C ASP A 683 -15.01 -21.51 31.59
N LEU A 684 -14.63 -20.90 30.47
CA LEU A 684 -13.45 -21.21 29.66
C LEU A 684 -12.14 -20.85 30.39
N PHE A 685 -12.25 -20.32 31.63
CA PHE A 685 -11.10 -19.88 32.42
C PHE A 685 -10.78 -20.76 33.63
N THR A 686 -11.55 -21.83 33.86
CA THR A 686 -11.27 -22.80 34.94
C THR A 686 -11.17 -24.21 34.39
N ALA A 687 -10.10 -24.51 33.68
CA ALA A 687 -9.63 -25.88 33.50
C ALA A 687 -8.15 -25.92 33.82
N GLY A 688 -7.81 -26.16 35.09
CA GLY A 688 -6.63 -26.89 35.51
C GLY A 688 -6.99 -28.38 35.71
N PRO A 689 -6.04 -29.24 35.94
CA PRO A 689 -4.58 -29.09 35.94
C PRO A 689 -3.90 -29.52 34.66
#